data_113bfa5d59822642b57b5c9cfc38a14d
#
_entry.id   113bfa5d59822642b57b5c9cfc38a14d
#
_cell.length_a   1.000
_cell.length_b   1.000
_cell.length_c   1.000
_cell.angle_alpha   90.00
_cell.angle_beta   90.00
_cell.angle_gamma   90.00
#
_symmetry.space_group_name_H-M   'P 1'
#
loop_
_entity.id
_entity.type
_entity.pdbx_description
1 polymer ?
#
loop_
_entity_poly.entity_id
_entity_poly.type
_entity_poly.pdbx_seq_one_letter_code
_entity_poly.pdbx_strand_id
1 'polypeptide(L)'
;MIYFSIACVLCTIIFIFKYKAAFKLPYLTLTALLIGLLLSITYGVADYFTDQGIDESVIFHLRYGLDEAGFAEYALPIGLTVIAFICLIVLVYCFIKVVKRRHKELSAKNELAYFPVVLALLAVVFNPASENIYSIVSSELSNHNINNADYIKVTELITQQPLNLIYIYAESLEETYFDESLFPGLMPRLNKIREQAIVFKDIAQVTHTGWTIAGMVASQCGVPLFSASQGNAMSGMPQFLSGATCLGDVLSRNKYNLSYLGGASLDFAGKGNFYRTHGFSSIQGRAELTERLDDANYKSAWGLYDDSLFKFAQQELAILAKQHNPFAIFMLTLDTHHPSGHPSASCAQHQYADGMNEMLNAVHCSDKLISEFVDYIQNNRFDKNTLIVIGSDHLAMRNTATNILNQGDRKNMLIMIPPSLKEGIVVDTPSSILDVSATILPLIGFQSDALGFGRNILKKDTPPLIAQHENFNDYLNSASILVSSFWNYPQAVDDISFNDKNKTAYFGKEAISYPALFLIDDKYATERIHFEFDSEKKLSEYLKTEKKGQKFLWIDQCNKINAIFTPVQELEYMQNCVAIGSLGSENIFIKKVEEETKIIKNEIFNELNKKSKAITQEGYTRQVEILNKLTRYGANVEEYQVLPEGTRYQSIIIKSAAGINDGESFVTYSDGLVDQTLKGFTRGLNLVAFSNDKPPKIIHRIDTCQVADDFKNDNNIVDILNVHNYDFYLLISQDSTICESGKRLENYMVGSALRLWPELSWRQAYVTILYKDGDFLEMLGENEQSIHIVLR
;
A
#
# COMPACT_ATOMS: atom_id res chain seq x y z
N MET A 1 -6.26 -27.68 4.65
CA MET A 1 -7.65 -27.16 4.60
C MET A 1 -8.10 -26.81 3.17
N ILE A 2 -7.26 -26.18 2.37
CA ILE A 2 -7.67 -25.76 0.99
C ILE A 2 -8.16 -26.93 0.13
N TYR A 3 -7.48 -28.08 0.12
CA TYR A 3 -7.90 -29.25 -0.66
C TYR A 3 -9.27 -29.80 -0.24
N PHE A 4 -9.59 -29.73 1.05
CA PHE A 4 -10.90 -30.14 1.56
C PHE A 4 -11.99 -29.16 1.12
N SER A 5 -11.74 -27.84 1.22
CA SER A 5 -12.64 -26.81 0.73
C SER A 5 -12.91 -26.97 -0.78
N ILE A 6 -11.88 -27.14 -1.59
CA ILE A 6 -11.98 -27.39 -3.03
C ILE A 6 -12.77 -28.69 -3.30
N ALA A 7 -12.51 -29.75 -2.58
CA ALA A 7 -13.26 -31.00 -2.73
C ALA A 7 -14.76 -30.81 -2.42
N CYS A 8 -15.11 -30.06 -1.39
CA CYS A 8 -16.49 -29.71 -1.07
C CYS A 8 -17.15 -28.89 -2.18
N VAL A 9 -16.44 -27.93 -2.76
CA VAL A 9 -16.90 -27.14 -3.93
C VAL A 9 -17.17 -28.07 -5.12
N LEU A 10 -16.21 -28.90 -5.49
CA LEU A 10 -16.32 -29.82 -6.62
C LEU A 10 -17.47 -30.82 -6.41
N CYS A 11 -17.59 -31.39 -5.23
CA CYS A 11 -18.71 -32.28 -4.90
C CYS A 11 -20.05 -31.56 -4.98
N THR A 12 -20.14 -30.31 -4.53
CA THR A 12 -21.36 -29.50 -4.67
C THR A 12 -21.73 -29.30 -6.14
N ILE A 13 -20.75 -28.91 -6.98
CA ILE A 13 -20.92 -28.70 -8.41
C ILE A 13 -21.37 -30.01 -9.09
N ILE A 14 -20.65 -31.11 -8.86
CA ILE A 14 -20.97 -32.42 -9.42
C ILE A 14 -22.40 -32.85 -9.03
N PHE A 15 -22.75 -32.69 -7.76
CA PHE A 15 -24.08 -33.04 -7.27
C PHE A 15 -25.18 -32.22 -8.00
N ILE A 16 -24.98 -30.92 -8.12
CA ILE A 16 -25.91 -30.01 -8.78
C ILE A 16 -26.09 -30.37 -10.26
N PHE A 17 -25.04 -30.69 -10.97
CA PHE A 17 -25.13 -30.96 -12.41
C PHE A 17 -25.49 -32.42 -12.74
N LYS A 18 -25.04 -33.39 -11.97
CA LYS A 18 -25.23 -34.82 -12.24
C LYS A 18 -26.53 -35.38 -11.67
N TYR A 19 -26.94 -34.94 -10.47
CA TYR A 19 -28.19 -35.42 -9.87
C TYR A 19 -29.40 -34.63 -10.36
N LYS A 20 -30.37 -35.33 -10.95
CA LYS A 20 -31.59 -34.72 -11.51
C LYS A 20 -32.64 -34.33 -10.47
N ALA A 21 -32.48 -34.76 -9.20
CA ALA A 21 -33.42 -34.47 -8.14
C ALA A 21 -33.39 -32.99 -7.72
N ALA A 22 -34.52 -32.43 -7.34
CA ALA A 22 -34.66 -31.11 -6.79
C ALA A 22 -33.90 -31.02 -5.43
N PHE A 23 -33.15 -29.99 -5.23
CA PHE A 23 -32.45 -29.70 -3.96
C PHE A 23 -33.06 -28.46 -3.30
N LYS A 24 -32.99 -28.44 -1.96
CA LYS A 24 -33.57 -27.36 -1.17
C LYS A 24 -32.54 -26.22 -1.01
N LEU A 25 -33.04 -25.01 -0.77
CA LEU A 25 -32.25 -23.81 -0.55
C LEU A 25 -31.26 -23.48 -1.69
N PRO A 26 -31.71 -23.48 -2.98
CA PRO A 26 -30.80 -23.30 -4.10
C PRO A 26 -30.05 -21.96 -4.06
N TYR A 27 -30.70 -20.90 -3.63
CA TYR A 27 -30.04 -19.58 -3.53
C TYR A 27 -28.98 -19.56 -2.42
N LEU A 28 -29.24 -20.15 -1.25
CA LEU A 28 -28.24 -20.29 -0.19
C LEU A 28 -27.04 -21.14 -0.64
N THR A 29 -27.32 -22.23 -1.36
CA THR A 29 -26.27 -23.07 -1.96
C THR A 29 -25.42 -22.28 -2.94
N LEU A 30 -26.05 -21.48 -3.81
CA LEU A 30 -25.34 -20.63 -4.76
C LEU A 30 -24.48 -19.58 -4.03
N THR A 31 -25.07 -18.89 -3.05
CA THR A 31 -24.34 -17.86 -2.27
C THR A 31 -23.15 -18.46 -1.55
N ALA A 32 -23.31 -19.59 -0.84
CA ALA A 32 -22.21 -20.25 -0.16
C ALA A 32 -21.14 -20.77 -1.13
N LEU A 33 -21.56 -21.32 -2.28
CA LEU A 33 -20.63 -21.76 -3.32
C LEU A 33 -19.82 -20.58 -3.89
N LEU A 34 -20.47 -19.44 -4.15
CA LEU A 34 -19.81 -18.23 -4.64
C LEU A 34 -18.82 -17.68 -3.59
N ILE A 35 -19.23 -17.60 -2.34
CA ILE A 35 -18.33 -17.17 -1.26
C ILE A 35 -17.14 -18.12 -1.16
N GLY A 36 -17.34 -19.43 -1.14
CA GLY A 36 -16.25 -20.41 -1.07
C GLY A 36 -15.29 -20.33 -2.27
N LEU A 37 -15.82 -20.10 -3.48
CA LEU A 37 -14.99 -19.90 -4.68
C LEU A 37 -14.21 -18.58 -4.63
N LEU A 38 -14.86 -17.48 -4.26
CA LEU A 38 -14.20 -16.17 -4.12
C LEU A 38 -13.09 -16.23 -3.06
N LEU A 39 -13.39 -16.81 -1.89
CA LEU A 39 -12.38 -17.02 -0.85
C LEU A 39 -11.21 -17.87 -1.36
N SER A 40 -11.49 -18.93 -2.13
CA SER A 40 -10.43 -19.77 -2.70
C SER A 40 -9.58 -19.05 -3.74
N ILE A 41 -10.19 -18.20 -4.58
CA ILE A 41 -9.48 -17.37 -5.56
C ILE A 41 -8.63 -16.33 -4.81
N THR A 42 -9.20 -15.60 -3.86
CA THR A 42 -8.49 -14.59 -3.07
C THR A 42 -7.34 -15.22 -2.29
N TYR A 43 -7.59 -16.36 -1.62
CA TYR A 43 -6.52 -17.09 -0.94
C TYR A 43 -5.43 -17.53 -1.92
N GLY A 44 -5.81 -18.10 -3.07
CA GLY A 44 -4.83 -18.57 -4.05
C GLY A 44 -3.98 -17.45 -4.65
N VAL A 45 -4.55 -16.26 -4.83
CA VAL A 45 -3.79 -15.07 -5.25
C VAL A 45 -2.86 -14.61 -4.13
N ALA A 46 -3.38 -14.44 -2.93
CA ALA A 46 -2.60 -14.01 -1.77
C ALA A 46 -1.44 -15.01 -1.49
N ASP A 47 -1.75 -16.29 -1.42
CA ASP A 47 -0.80 -17.37 -1.22
C ASP A 47 0.26 -17.48 -2.33
N TYR A 48 -0.11 -17.11 -3.56
CA TYR A 48 0.85 -17.02 -4.66
C TYR A 48 1.94 -15.99 -4.40
N PHE A 49 1.64 -14.91 -3.70
CA PHE A 49 2.61 -13.85 -3.39
C PHE A 49 3.35 -14.12 -2.07
N THR A 50 2.65 -14.53 -1.02
CA THR A 50 3.19 -14.59 0.34
C THR A 50 3.62 -15.98 0.79
N ASP A 51 3.09 -17.04 0.15
CA ASP A 51 3.16 -18.44 0.64
C ASP A 51 2.57 -18.65 2.05
N GLN A 52 1.82 -17.67 2.55
CA GLN A 52 1.17 -17.68 3.86
C GLN A 52 -0.34 -17.39 3.78
N GLY A 53 -0.87 -17.26 2.56
CA GLY A 53 -2.25 -16.88 2.32
C GLY A 53 -2.48 -15.39 2.51
N ILE A 54 -3.63 -15.02 3.10
CA ILE A 54 -3.99 -13.62 3.35
C ILE A 54 -3.32 -13.17 4.64
N ASP A 55 -2.22 -12.45 4.52
CA ASP A 55 -1.49 -11.84 5.61
C ASP A 55 -1.58 -10.31 5.60
N GLU A 56 -0.86 -9.66 6.50
CA GLU A 56 -0.85 -8.20 6.63
C GLU A 56 -0.22 -7.51 5.42
N SER A 57 0.74 -8.15 4.75
CA SER A 57 1.38 -7.59 3.57
C SER A 57 0.40 -7.54 2.39
N VAL A 58 -0.40 -8.60 2.20
CA VAL A 58 -1.49 -8.63 1.22
C VAL A 58 -2.51 -7.54 1.51
N ILE A 59 -2.91 -7.39 2.77
CA ILE A 59 -3.89 -6.36 3.16
C ILE A 59 -3.30 -4.96 2.93
N PHE A 60 -2.02 -4.76 3.27
CA PHE A 60 -1.33 -3.51 3.04
C PHE A 60 -1.35 -3.14 1.56
N HIS A 61 -0.89 -4.03 0.68
CA HIS A 61 -0.84 -3.77 -0.76
C HIS A 61 -2.22 -3.66 -1.41
N LEU A 62 -3.21 -4.42 -0.97
CA LEU A 62 -4.60 -4.26 -1.43
C LEU A 62 -5.22 -2.94 -0.98
N ARG A 63 -4.80 -2.42 0.16
CA ARG A 63 -5.34 -1.20 0.75
C ARG A 63 -4.64 0.07 0.24
N TYR A 64 -3.36 -0.02 -0.08
CA TYR A 64 -2.49 1.14 -0.29
C TYR A 64 -1.78 1.18 -1.65
N GLY A 65 -2.13 0.25 -2.54
CA GLY A 65 -1.60 0.20 -3.90
C GLY A 65 -0.29 -0.58 -4.03
N LEU A 66 0.09 -0.76 -5.28
CA LEU A 66 1.27 -1.53 -5.69
C LEU A 66 2.27 -0.66 -6.49
N ASP A 67 2.24 0.64 -6.29
CA ASP A 67 3.15 1.55 -6.98
C ASP A 67 4.61 1.14 -6.76
N GLU A 68 5.38 1.13 -7.84
CA GLU A 68 6.77 0.65 -7.90
C GLU A 68 6.97 -0.86 -7.67
N ALA A 69 5.89 -1.66 -7.59
CA ALA A 69 5.98 -3.10 -7.66
C ALA A 69 6.18 -3.55 -9.12
N GLY A 70 7.11 -4.44 -9.38
CA GLY A 70 7.48 -4.90 -10.73
C GLY A 70 6.39 -5.73 -11.43
N PHE A 71 5.25 -5.16 -11.77
CA PHE A 71 4.06 -5.84 -12.32
C PHE A 71 4.29 -6.70 -13.56
N ALA A 72 5.29 -6.38 -14.37
CA ALA A 72 5.56 -7.13 -15.59
C ALA A 72 5.83 -8.63 -15.34
N GLU A 73 6.33 -8.98 -14.16
CA GLU A 73 6.64 -10.35 -13.79
C GLU A 73 5.40 -11.16 -13.37
N TYR A 74 4.27 -10.48 -13.12
CA TYR A 74 3.03 -11.11 -12.66
C TYR A 74 1.96 -11.29 -13.73
N ALA A 75 2.28 -11.10 -15.01
CA ALA A 75 1.31 -11.20 -16.12
C ALA A 75 0.59 -12.56 -16.16
N LEU A 76 1.28 -13.66 -15.85
CA LEU A 76 0.69 -15.00 -15.84
C LEU A 76 -0.32 -15.19 -14.68
N PRO A 77 0.00 -14.89 -13.40
CA PRO A 77 -0.99 -14.96 -12.31
C PRO A 77 -2.19 -14.05 -12.53
N ILE A 78 -1.99 -12.85 -13.04
CA ILE A 78 -3.08 -11.92 -13.38
C ILE A 78 -3.99 -12.55 -14.44
N GLY A 79 -3.41 -13.10 -15.52
CA GLY A 79 -4.17 -13.77 -16.56
C GLY A 79 -4.98 -14.96 -16.04
N LEU A 80 -4.40 -15.80 -15.18
CA LEU A 80 -5.08 -16.92 -14.54
C LEU A 80 -6.24 -16.47 -13.63
N THR A 81 -6.06 -15.39 -12.91
CA THR A 81 -7.10 -14.80 -12.05
C THR A 81 -8.28 -14.31 -12.88
N VAL A 82 -8.05 -13.63 -13.99
CA VAL A 82 -9.11 -13.19 -14.92
C VAL A 82 -9.87 -14.39 -15.48
N ILE A 83 -9.17 -15.44 -15.89
CA ILE A 83 -9.81 -16.68 -16.37
C ILE A 83 -10.68 -17.30 -15.28
N ALA A 84 -10.21 -17.34 -14.02
CA ALA A 84 -10.98 -17.87 -12.90
C ALA A 84 -12.28 -17.08 -12.67
N PHE A 85 -12.24 -15.75 -12.77
CA PHE A 85 -13.45 -14.92 -12.69
C PHE A 85 -14.42 -15.15 -13.84
N ILE A 86 -13.94 -15.31 -15.08
CA ILE A 86 -14.77 -15.65 -16.23
C ILE A 86 -15.45 -17.01 -16.00
N CYS A 87 -14.70 -18.01 -15.55
CA CYS A 87 -15.24 -19.33 -15.21
C CYS A 87 -16.31 -19.25 -14.12
N LEU A 88 -16.11 -18.39 -13.11
CA LEU A 88 -17.08 -18.14 -12.05
C LEU A 88 -18.41 -17.59 -12.62
N ILE A 89 -18.34 -16.59 -13.49
CA ILE A 89 -19.53 -16.01 -14.15
C ILE A 89 -20.30 -17.07 -14.96
N VAL A 90 -19.58 -17.88 -15.74
CA VAL A 90 -20.17 -18.98 -16.51
C VAL A 90 -20.85 -20.00 -15.58
N LEU A 91 -20.21 -20.35 -14.46
CA LEU A 91 -20.74 -21.27 -13.47
C LEU A 91 -22.05 -20.73 -12.86
N VAL A 92 -22.10 -19.46 -12.49
CA VAL A 92 -23.30 -18.77 -11.97
C VAL A 92 -24.44 -18.85 -13.01
N TYR A 93 -24.14 -18.49 -14.24
CA TYR A 93 -25.12 -18.54 -15.32
C TYR A 93 -25.69 -19.97 -15.50
N CYS A 94 -24.82 -20.97 -15.58
CA CYS A 94 -25.21 -22.38 -15.70
C CYS A 94 -26.05 -22.86 -14.50
N PHE A 95 -25.65 -22.46 -13.28
CA PHE A 95 -26.39 -22.79 -12.06
C PHE A 95 -27.80 -22.21 -12.08
N ILE A 96 -27.96 -20.92 -12.38
CA ILE A 96 -29.26 -20.26 -12.45
C ILE A 96 -30.16 -20.97 -13.49
N LYS A 97 -29.59 -21.36 -14.65
CA LYS A 97 -30.32 -22.09 -15.70
C LYS A 97 -30.80 -23.48 -15.24
N VAL A 98 -29.93 -24.16 -14.46
CA VAL A 98 -30.29 -25.47 -13.88
C VAL A 98 -31.40 -25.33 -12.83
N VAL A 99 -31.28 -24.36 -11.93
CA VAL A 99 -32.28 -24.10 -10.89
C VAL A 99 -33.61 -23.72 -11.49
N LYS A 100 -33.66 -22.81 -12.48
CA LYS A 100 -34.88 -22.42 -13.17
C LYS A 100 -35.55 -23.59 -13.90
N ARG A 101 -34.82 -24.53 -14.48
CA ARG A 101 -35.36 -25.74 -15.15
C ARG A 101 -35.96 -26.74 -14.17
N ARG A 102 -35.34 -26.90 -12.98
CA ARG A 102 -35.72 -27.90 -11.97
C ARG A 102 -36.81 -27.44 -11.00
N HIS A 103 -37.04 -26.14 -10.89
CA HIS A 103 -38.05 -25.57 -9.98
C HIS A 103 -39.49 -26.07 -10.31
N LYS A 104 -39.71 -26.63 -11.49
CA LYS A 104 -41.01 -27.19 -11.93
C LYS A 104 -41.30 -28.63 -11.46
N GLU A 105 -40.30 -29.32 -10.86
CA GLU A 105 -40.40 -30.76 -10.51
C GLU A 105 -40.37 -31.02 -8.98
N LEU A 106 -40.83 -30.07 -8.17
CA LEU A 106 -40.87 -30.18 -6.71
C LEU A 106 -41.90 -31.18 -6.20
N SER A 107 -41.59 -32.47 -6.25
CA SER A 107 -42.29 -33.52 -5.49
C SER A 107 -41.30 -34.60 -5.07
N ALA A 108 -40.97 -34.64 -3.81
CA ALA A 108 -40.74 -35.84 -2.96
C ALA A 108 -39.84 -35.50 -1.75
N LYS A 109 -40.10 -36.19 -0.67
CA LYS A 109 -39.27 -36.27 0.54
C LYS A 109 -37.92 -36.93 0.16
N ASN A 110 -36.92 -36.12 -0.12
CA ASN A 110 -35.56 -36.61 -0.38
C ASN A 110 -34.62 -36.06 0.70
N GLU A 111 -34.09 -36.93 1.57
CA GLU A 111 -33.18 -36.58 2.64
C GLU A 111 -31.87 -35.96 2.10
N LEU A 112 -31.48 -36.33 0.87
CA LEU A 112 -30.30 -35.75 0.20
C LEU A 112 -30.51 -34.34 -0.37
N ALA A 113 -31.69 -33.76 -0.23
CA ALA A 113 -32.03 -32.45 -0.79
C ALA A 113 -31.26 -31.29 -0.16
N TYR A 114 -30.72 -31.44 1.07
CA TYR A 114 -29.88 -30.45 1.76
C TYR A 114 -28.39 -30.68 1.56
N PHE A 115 -27.98 -31.80 0.96
CA PHE A 115 -26.56 -32.15 0.83
C PHE A 115 -25.73 -31.10 0.10
N PRO A 116 -26.18 -30.47 -1.00
CA PRO A 116 -25.40 -29.43 -1.67
C PRO A 116 -25.17 -28.19 -0.82
N VAL A 117 -26.17 -27.77 -0.03
CA VAL A 117 -25.99 -26.57 0.83
C VAL A 117 -25.03 -26.86 1.97
N VAL A 118 -25.08 -28.06 2.55
CA VAL A 118 -24.14 -28.46 3.61
C VAL A 118 -22.71 -28.48 3.08
N LEU A 119 -22.47 -29.09 1.91
CA LEU A 119 -21.15 -29.10 1.28
C LEU A 119 -20.66 -27.70 0.96
N ALA A 120 -21.53 -26.84 0.43
CA ALA A 120 -21.16 -25.46 0.10
C ALA A 120 -20.80 -24.65 1.36
N LEU A 121 -21.52 -24.85 2.46
CA LEU A 121 -21.20 -24.23 3.75
C LEU A 121 -19.89 -24.77 4.34
N LEU A 122 -19.65 -26.07 4.26
CA LEU A 122 -18.37 -26.66 4.68
C LEU A 122 -17.20 -26.12 3.85
N ALA A 123 -17.41 -25.87 2.56
CA ALA A 123 -16.40 -25.25 1.70
C ALA A 123 -16.00 -23.85 2.17
N VAL A 124 -16.94 -23.07 2.71
CA VAL A 124 -16.66 -21.74 3.28
C VAL A 124 -15.95 -21.86 4.64
N VAL A 125 -16.48 -22.70 5.55
CA VAL A 125 -15.97 -22.83 6.92
C VAL A 125 -14.54 -23.37 6.94
N PHE A 126 -14.24 -24.37 6.11
CA PHE A 126 -12.91 -24.98 6.02
C PHE A 126 -12.04 -24.36 4.94
N ASN A 127 -12.37 -23.16 4.48
CA ASN A 127 -11.52 -22.39 3.57
C ASN A 127 -10.41 -21.73 4.41
N PRO A 128 -9.11 -21.85 4.03
CA PRO A 128 -8.04 -21.18 4.75
C PRO A 128 -8.17 -19.66 4.76
N ALA A 129 -8.74 -19.04 3.72
CA ALA A 129 -9.05 -17.61 3.73
C ALA A 129 -10.01 -17.23 4.86
N SER A 130 -10.96 -18.10 5.20
CA SER A 130 -11.88 -17.85 6.33
C SER A 130 -11.15 -17.82 7.66
N GLU A 131 -10.15 -18.70 7.84
CA GLU A 131 -9.28 -18.73 9.02
C GLU A 131 -8.40 -17.48 9.09
N ASN A 132 -7.73 -17.10 7.98
CA ASN A 132 -6.93 -15.87 7.92
C ASN A 132 -7.78 -14.63 8.26
N ILE A 133 -8.96 -14.49 7.62
CA ILE A 133 -9.88 -13.37 7.89
C ILE A 133 -10.37 -13.39 9.34
N TYR A 134 -10.71 -14.57 9.88
CA TYR A 134 -11.13 -14.70 11.28
C TYR A 134 -9.99 -14.30 12.24
N SER A 135 -8.77 -14.73 11.99
CA SER A 135 -7.59 -14.34 12.78
C SER A 135 -7.39 -12.82 12.78
N ILE A 136 -7.44 -12.18 11.61
CA ILE A 136 -7.28 -10.73 11.46
C ILE A 136 -8.41 -9.98 12.19
N VAL A 137 -9.66 -10.37 11.98
CA VAL A 137 -10.81 -9.72 12.63
C VAL A 137 -10.81 -9.95 14.14
N SER A 138 -10.47 -11.16 14.59
CA SER A 138 -10.41 -11.46 16.01
C SER A 138 -9.29 -10.71 16.72
N SER A 139 -8.15 -10.49 16.06
CA SER A 139 -7.06 -9.67 16.59
C SER A 139 -7.46 -8.20 16.73
N GLU A 140 -8.19 -7.64 15.76
CA GLU A 140 -8.74 -6.27 15.85
C GLU A 140 -9.79 -6.11 16.95
N LEU A 141 -10.54 -7.17 17.27
CA LEU A 141 -11.59 -7.16 18.28
C LEU A 141 -11.11 -7.57 19.69
N SER A 142 -9.93 -8.17 19.81
CA SER A 142 -9.42 -8.64 21.10
C SER A 142 -8.84 -7.49 21.92
N ASN A 143 -9.65 -6.98 22.84
CA ASN A 143 -9.22 -6.06 23.90
C ASN A 143 -8.43 -6.79 24.99
N HIS A 144 -7.24 -7.29 24.69
CA HIS A 144 -6.36 -7.83 25.72
C HIS A 144 -5.48 -6.71 26.29
N ASN A 145 -5.51 -6.54 27.60
CA ASN A 145 -4.60 -5.66 28.33
C ASN A 145 -3.18 -6.24 28.24
N ILE A 146 -2.37 -5.66 27.35
CA ILE A 146 -0.94 -5.96 27.34
C ILE A 146 -0.33 -5.46 28.62
N ASN A 147 0.58 -6.24 29.14
CA ASN A 147 1.50 -5.77 30.15
C ASN A 147 2.51 -4.82 29.47
N ASN A 148 2.26 -3.50 29.56
CA ASN A 148 3.19 -2.47 29.05
C ASN A 148 4.62 -2.63 29.62
N ALA A 149 4.80 -3.47 30.66
CA ALA A 149 6.09 -3.76 31.24
C ALA A 149 7.02 -4.57 30.32
N ASP A 150 6.47 -5.28 29.30
CA ASP A 150 7.28 -6.05 28.38
C ASP A 150 7.94 -5.20 27.29
N TYR A 151 7.43 -3.99 27.06
CA TYR A 151 8.04 -3.04 26.14
C TYR A 151 9.14 -2.22 26.84
N ILE A 152 10.39 -2.43 26.46
CA ILE A 152 11.55 -1.80 27.06
C ILE A 152 12.12 -0.69 26.16
N LYS A 153 12.20 0.52 26.69
CA LYS A 153 12.91 1.65 26.07
C LYS A 153 14.34 1.70 26.54
N VAL A 154 15.29 1.66 25.63
CA VAL A 154 16.72 1.83 25.96
C VAL A 154 17.05 3.31 26.03
N THR A 155 17.46 3.76 27.19
CA THR A 155 17.91 5.15 27.44
C THR A 155 19.39 5.23 27.76
N GLU A 156 20.07 4.09 27.85
CA GLU A 156 21.41 3.97 28.36
C GLU A 156 22.48 4.46 27.40
N LEU A 157 23.55 4.99 27.97
CA LEU A 157 24.76 5.35 27.25
C LEU A 157 25.70 4.14 27.18
N ILE A 158 26.59 4.16 26.21
CA ILE A 158 27.61 3.14 26.04
C ILE A 158 28.61 3.19 27.22
N THR A 159 28.97 2.02 27.73
CA THR A 159 29.84 1.92 28.92
C THR A 159 31.21 1.38 28.63
N GLN A 160 31.44 0.87 27.42
CA GLN A 160 32.72 0.34 26.95
C GLN A 160 33.18 1.04 25.68
N GLN A 161 34.35 0.71 25.16
CA GLN A 161 34.74 1.18 23.84
C GLN A 161 33.74 0.67 22.79
N PRO A 162 33.12 1.59 22.04
CA PRO A 162 32.08 1.23 21.07
C PRO A 162 32.68 0.45 19.88
N LEU A 163 32.06 -0.65 19.51
CA LEU A 163 32.32 -1.29 18.24
C LEU A 163 31.53 -0.61 17.13
N ASN A 164 32.09 -0.60 15.93
CA ASN A 164 31.33 -0.31 14.72
C ASN A 164 30.34 -1.43 14.45
N LEU A 165 29.32 -1.13 13.66
CA LEU A 165 28.33 -2.10 13.22
C LEU A 165 28.19 -2.10 11.70
N ILE A 166 28.20 -3.27 11.08
CA ILE A 166 27.76 -3.46 9.70
C ILE A 166 26.63 -4.46 9.73
N TYR A 167 25.43 -4.03 9.33
CA TYR A 167 24.25 -4.89 9.27
C TYR A 167 23.81 -5.07 7.82
N ILE A 168 23.95 -6.29 7.33
CA ILE A 168 23.54 -6.72 6.01
C ILE A 168 22.18 -7.41 6.13
N TYR A 169 21.13 -6.73 5.67
CA TYR A 169 19.84 -7.38 5.40
C TYR A 169 19.99 -8.15 4.09
N ALA A 170 20.05 -9.45 4.20
CA ALA A 170 20.09 -10.36 3.08
C ALA A 170 18.64 -10.69 2.68
N GLU A 171 18.14 -9.98 1.66
CA GLU A 171 16.75 -10.04 1.21
C GLU A 171 16.27 -11.48 1.07
N SER A 172 15.22 -11.83 1.83
CA SER A 172 14.55 -13.14 1.74
C SER A 172 15.45 -14.38 1.94
N LEU A 173 16.67 -14.23 2.45
CA LEU A 173 17.54 -15.37 2.76
C LEU A 173 17.15 -15.99 4.10
N GLU A 174 16.99 -17.29 4.14
CA GLU A 174 16.55 -18.00 5.32
C GLU A 174 17.48 -19.17 5.70
N GLU A 175 17.38 -19.59 6.95
CA GLU A 175 18.22 -20.69 7.48
C GLU A 175 18.07 -21.98 6.69
N THR A 176 16.89 -22.23 6.11
CA THR A 176 16.57 -23.41 5.30
C THR A 176 17.50 -23.57 4.08
N TYR A 177 18.01 -22.46 3.50
CA TYR A 177 18.97 -22.54 2.38
C TYR A 177 20.32 -23.15 2.74
N PHE A 178 20.64 -23.31 4.03
CA PHE A 178 21.82 -24.01 4.52
C PHE A 178 21.62 -25.50 4.78
N ASP A 179 20.42 -26.01 4.54
CA ASP A 179 20.15 -27.45 4.67
C ASP A 179 20.71 -28.18 3.44
N GLU A 180 21.87 -28.82 3.62
CA GLU A 180 22.56 -29.57 2.57
C GLU A 180 21.74 -30.76 2.04
N SER A 181 20.73 -31.24 2.77
CA SER A 181 19.82 -32.29 2.30
C SER A 181 18.80 -31.78 1.30
N LEU A 182 18.43 -30.50 1.38
CA LEU A 182 17.48 -29.82 0.50
C LEU A 182 18.20 -29.03 -0.60
N PHE A 183 19.31 -28.39 -0.27
CA PHE A 183 20.07 -27.49 -1.14
C PHE A 183 21.56 -27.81 -1.08
N PRO A 184 22.02 -28.96 -1.61
CA PRO A 184 23.42 -29.38 -1.54
C PRO A 184 24.35 -28.39 -2.21
N GLY A 185 25.27 -27.79 -1.44
CA GLY A 185 26.27 -26.85 -1.94
C GLY A 185 25.73 -25.49 -2.41
N LEU A 186 24.57 -25.06 -1.95
CA LEU A 186 23.95 -23.77 -2.33
C LEU A 186 24.70 -22.58 -1.71
N MET A 187 25.06 -22.65 -0.43
CA MET A 187 25.68 -21.54 0.32
C MET A 187 27.03 -21.91 0.95
N PRO A 188 28.02 -22.33 0.15
CA PRO A 188 29.26 -22.92 0.66
C PRO A 188 30.16 -21.88 1.36
N ARG A 189 30.15 -20.62 0.90
CA ARG A 189 31.04 -19.58 1.42
C ARG A 189 30.53 -19.02 2.75
N LEU A 190 29.24 -18.76 2.86
CA LEU A 190 28.65 -18.37 4.13
C LEU A 190 28.68 -19.51 5.14
N ASN A 191 28.52 -20.78 4.72
CA ASN A 191 28.73 -21.90 5.61
C ASN A 191 30.14 -21.90 6.21
N LYS A 192 31.17 -21.57 5.44
CA LYS A 192 32.54 -21.42 5.95
C LYS A 192 32.68 -20.25 6.95
N ILE A 193 32.01 -19.12 6.69
CA ILE A 193 31.97 -17.97 7.63
C ILE A 193 31.31 -18.37 8.93
N ARG A 194 30.26 -19.18 8.90
CA ARG A 194 29.53 -19.68 10.09
C ARG A 194 30.42 -20.48 11.05
N GLU A 195 31.50 -21.10 10.57
CA GLU A 195 32.46 -21.81 11.42
C GLU A 195 33.18 -20.87 12.41
N GLN A 196 33.16 -19.57 12.18
CA GLN A 196 33.79 -18.52 13.00
C GLN A 196 32.81 -17.42 13.39
N ALA A 197 31.51 -17.73 13.46
CA ALA A 197 30.44 -16.79 13.76
C ALA A 197 29.50 -17.32 14.85
N ILE A 198 28.67 -16.45 15.40
CA ILE A 198 27.50 -16.83 16.20
C ILE A 198 26.36 -17.07 15.20
N VAL A 199 25.87 -18.29 15.15
CA VAL A 199 24.81 -18.72 14.23
C VAL A 199 23.56 -19.01 15.03
N PHE A 200 22.47 -18.33 14.72
CA PHE A 200 21.17 -18.52 15.36
C PHE A 200 20.29 -19.40 14.47
N LYS A 201 19.85 -20.54 14.99
CA LYS A 201 19.12 -21.56 14.20
C LYS A 201 17.60 -21.43 14.28
N ASP A 202 17.07 -20.77 15.30
CA ASP A 202 15.64 -20.74 15.58
C ASP A 202 15.13 -19.30 15.73
N ILE A 203 15.21 -18.54 14.64
CA ILE A 203 14.67 -17.17 14.54
C ILE A 203 13.34 -17.22 13.79
N ALA A 204 12.23 -17.19 14.52
CA ALA A 204 10.90 -17.23 13.93
C ALA A 204 10.53 -15.90 13.26
N GLN A 205 9.87 -15.98 12.12
CA GLN A 205 9.04 -14.88 11.62
C GLN A 205 7.73 -14.88 12.42
N VAL A 206 7.34 -13.71 12.91
CA VAL A 206 6.12 -13.53 13.69
C VAL A 206 5.14 -12.61 12.97
N THR A 207 3.93 -12.47 13.50
CA THR A 207 2.91 -11.62 12.91
C THR A 207 3.42 -10.18 12.70
N HIS A 208 3.01 -9.53 11.63
CA HIS A 208 3.42 -8.17 11.24
C HIS A 208 4.94 -7.97 11.04
N THR A 209 5.67 -9.03 10.63
CA THR A 209 7.11 -8.95 10.31
C THR A 209 7.48 -9.60 8.98
N GLY A 210 6.52 -10.06 8.18
CA GLY A 210 6.71 -10.92 7.02
C GLY A 210 6.99 -10.19 5.70
N TRP A 211 7.45 -8.94 5.71
CA TRP A 211 7.85 -8.16 4.54
C TRP A 211 8.93 -7.14 4.89
N THR A 212 9.66 -6.66 3.91
CA THR A 212 10.93 -5.93 4.07
C THR A 212 10.91 -4.88 5.18
N ILE A 213 10.04 -3.84 5.10
CA ILE A 213 10.05 -2.79 6.12
C ILE A 213 9.57 -3.31 7.48
N ALA A 214 8.66 -4.27 7.51
CA ALA A 214 8.18 -4.85 8.76
C ALA A 214 9.27 -5.65 9.48
N GLY A 215 10.06 -6.42 8.73
CA GLY A 215 11.23 -7.11 9.29
C GLY A 215 12.34 -6.15 9.71
N MET A 216 12.58 -5.08 8.96
CA MET A 216 13.53 -4.02 9.36
C MET A 216 13.10 -3.32 10.64
N VAL A 217 11.82 -2.97 10.79
CA VAL A 217 11.27 -2.39 12.03
C VAL A 217 11.38 -3.39 13.17
N ALA A 218 11.00 -4.63 12.94
CA ALA A 218 11.05 -5.68 13.95
C ALA A 218 12.47 -5.88 14.48
N SER A 219 13.44 -6.06 13.59
CA SER A 219 14.85 -6.28 13.95
C SER A 219 15.52 -5.07 14.59
N GLN A 220 15.11 -3.83 14.20
CA GLN A 220 15.73 -2.61 14.74
C GLN A 220 15.01 -2.02 15.94
N CYS A 221 13.70 -2.18 16.06
CA CYS A 221 12.92 -1.55 17.12
C CYS A 221 12.33 -2.56 18.11
N GLY A 222 12.43 -3.87 17.82
CA GLY A 222 11.86 -4.92 18.66
C GLY A 222 10.33 -4.87 18.74
N VAL A 223 9.65 -4.38 17.69
CA VAL A 223 8.18 -4.28 17.63
C VAL A 223 7.66 -4.77 16.27
N PRO A 224 6.47 -5.40 16.22
CA PRO A 224 5.81 -5.69 14.95
C PRO A 224 5.36 -4.37 14.28
N LEU A 225 5.24 -4.34 12.96
CA LEU A 225 4.81 -3.16 12.23
C LEU A 225 3.30 -3.15 11.99
N PHE A 226 2.58 -2.32 12.70
CA PHE A 226 1.21 -1.93 12.36
C PHE A 226 1.29 -0.62 11.56
N SER A 227 0.90 -0.66 10.29
CA SER A 227 1.00 0.51 9.41
C SER A 227 0.03 1.61 9.86
N ALA A 228 0.54 2.85 9.89
CA ALA A 228 -0.21 3.99 10.40
C ALA A 228 -1.12 4.63 9.38
N SER A 229 -0.65 4.69 8.16
CA SER A 229 -1.25 5.50 7.12
C SER A 229 -1.37 4.71 5.83
N GLN A 230 -2.03 5.30 4.94
CA GLN A 230 -2.34 4.83 3.61
C GLN A 230 -1.30 5.35 2.64
N GLY A 231 -1.16 4.67 1.54
CA GLY A 231 -0.12 4.94 0.60
C GLY A 231 1.14 4.12 0.86
N ASN A 232 1.74 3.67 -0.22
CA ASN A 232 2.88 2.78 -0.18
C ASN A 232 4.14 3.47 0.39
N ALA A 233 4.22 4.80 0.27
CA ALA A 233 5.34 5.59 0.78
C ALA A 233 5.21 5.98 2.25
N MET A 234 4.03 5.81 2.88
CA MET A 234 3.74 6.31 4.23
C MET A 234 4.19 7.77 4.45
N SER A 235 4.22 8.57 3.38
CA SER A 235 4.82 9.91 3.34
C SER A 235 3.95 10.98 3.99
N GLY A 236 2.67 10.66 4.25
CA GLY A 236 1.76 11.55 4.99
C GLY A 236 2.22 11.85 6.40
N MET A 237 2.96 10.95 7.02
CA MET A 237 3.59 11.16 8.32
C MET A 237 5.05 11.60 8.11
N PRO A 238 5.46 12.78 8.60
CA PRO A 238 6.84 13.25 8.45
C PRO A 238 7.84 12.40 9.25
N GLN A 239 7.35 11.61 10.19
CA GLN A 239 8.13 10.73 11.04
C GLN A 239 7.55 9.32 11.00
N PHE A 240 8.42 8.32 10.96
CA PHE A 240 8.05 6.91 10.93
C PHE A 240 8.27 6.28 12.31
N LEU A 241 7.20 5.90 13.01
CA LEU A 241 7.24 5.30 14.37
C LEU A 241 8.09 6.09 15.37
N SER A 242 8.04 7.41 15.37
CA SER A 242 8.88 8.28 16.19
C SER A 242 8.72 8.07 17.71
N GLY A 243 7.64 7.43 18.16
CA GLY A 243 7.42 7.04 19.55
C GLY A 243 8.14 5.76 19.98
N ALA A 244 8.56 4.93 19.02
CA ALA A 244 9.38 3.77 19.28
C ALA A 244 10.84 4.18 19.54
N THR A 245 11.57 3.34 20.26
CA THR A 245 13.02 3.45 20.35
C THR A 245 13.62 2.34 19.51
N CYS A 246 14.36 2.70 18.46
CA CYS A 246 15.00 1.76 17.57
C CYS A 246 16.54 1.77 17.77
N LEU A 247 17.22 0.79 17.22
CA LEU A 247 18.69 0.70 17.30
C LEU A 247 19.36 1.96 16.76
N GLY A 248 18.86 2.52 15.66
CA GLY A 248 19.35 3.78 15.11
C GLY A 248 19.28 4.93 16.10
N ASP A 249 18.20 5.06 16.89
CA ASP A 249 18.09 6.10 17.92
C ASP A 249 19.13 5.93 19.03
N VAL A 250 19.35 4.68 19.46
CA VAL A 250 20.35 4.36 20.49
C VAL A 250 21.75 4.71 19.98
N LEU A 251 22.08 4.31 18.76
CA LEU A 251 23.39 4.58 18.16
C LEU A 251 23.61 6.08 17.91
N SER A 252 22.61 6.78 17.36
CA SER A 252 22.69 8.22 17.07
C SER A 252 22.91 9.04 18.36
N ARG A 253 22.20 8.72 19.44
CA ARG A 253 22.43 9.36 20.77
C ARG A 253 23.84 9.13 21.30
N ASN A 254 24.48 8.03 20.89
CA ASN A 254 25.87 7.70 21.24
C ASN A 254 26.88 8.13 20.17
N LYS A 255 26.50 9.07 19.29
CA LYS A 255 27.35 9.73 18.29
C LYS A 255 27.92 8.83 17.22
N TYR A 256 27.23 7.73 16.90
CA TYR A 256 27.54 6.95 15.71
C TYR A 256 27.22 7.74 14.44
N ASN A 257 28.05 7.59 13.43
CA ASN A 257 27.73 8.01 12.07
C ASN A 257 26.91 6.89 11.41
N LEU A 258 25.65 7.17 11.11
CA LEU A 258 24.70 6.19 10.61
C LEU A 258 24.49 6.33 9.11
N SER A 259 24.69 5.24 8.37
CA SER A 259 24.50 5.18 6.93
C SER A 259 23.59 4.00 6.55
N TYR A 260 22.66 4.23 5.61
CA TYR A 260 21.83 3.22 4.99
C TYR A 260 22.04 3.21 3.47
N LEU A 261 22.22 2.02 2.89
CA LEU A 261 22.28 1.77 1.45
C LEU A 261 21.30 0.66 1.06
N GLY A 262 20.48 0.90 0.05
CA GLY A 262 19.58 -0.13 -0.49
C GLY A 262 19.31 0.05 -1.98
N GLY A 263 19.27 -1.04 -2.74
CA GLY A 263 19.06 -0.97 -4.20
C GLY A 263 17.65 -0.50 -4.59
N ALA A 264 16.65 -0.66 -3.74
CA ALA A 264 15.25 -0.30 -4.01
C ALA A 264 14.93 1.17 -3.70
N SER A 265 13.74 1.64 -4.13
CA SER A 265 13.24 2.99 -3.84
C SER A 265 13.14 3.23 -2.32
N LEU A 266 13.53 4.42 -1.88
CA LEU A 266 13.38 4.87 -0.48
C LEU A 266 11.93 5.16 -0.13
N ASP A 267 11.12 5.52 -1.11
CA ASP A 267 9.71 5.85 -0.90
C ASP A 267 8.88 4.58 -0.70
N PHE A 268 9.23 3.50 -1.40
CA PHE A 268 8.52 2.23 -1.25
C PHE A 268 8.50 1.78 0.21
N ALA A 269 7.30 1.63 0.75
CA ALA A 269 7.02 1.26 2.14
C ALA A 269 7.64 2.20 3.20
N GLY A 270 7.94 3.44 2.84
CA GLY A 270 8.43 4.46 3.75
C GLY A 270 9.85 4.23 4.31
N LYS A 271 10.67 3.39 3.67
CA LYS A 271 12.03 3.05 4.14
C LYS A 271 12.89 4.28 4.43
N GLY A 272 12.88 5.25 3.51
CA GLY A 272 13.65 6.49 3.68
C GLY A 272 13.20 7.30 4.91
N ASN A 273 11.89 7.36 5.15
CA ASN A 273 11.34 8.02 6.34
C ASN A 273 11.72 7.28 7.62
N PHE A 274 11.67 5.95 7.62
CA PHE A 274 12.10 5.14 8.75
C PHE A 274 13.53 5.46 9.16
N TYR A 275 14.49 5.36 8.26
CA TYR A 275 15.89 5.63 8.57
C TYR A 275 16.13 7.09 8.98
N ARG A 276 15.50 8.05 8.31
CA ARG A 276 15.61 9.47 8.64
C ARG A 276 15.10 9.76 10.06
N THR A 277 13.96 9.17 10.43
CA THR A 277 13.35 9.35 11.75
C THR A 277 14.25 8.80 12.85
N HIS A 278 14.92 7.68 12.61
CA HIS A 278 15.74 6.98 13.61
C HIS A 278 17.22 7.31 13.51
N GLY A 279 17.56 8.54 13.08
CA GLY A 279 18.87 9.15 13.29
C GLY A 279 19.92 8.90 12.20
N PHE A 280 19.55 8.32 11.06
CA PHE A 280 20.46 8.13 9.94
C PHE A 280 20.68 9.45 9.18
N SER A 281 21.94 9.78 8.96
CA SER A 281 22.36 11.00 8.27
C SER A 281 22.71 10.78 6.80
N SER A 282 23.10 9.57 6.43
CA SER A 282 23.34 9.16 5.04
C SER A 282 22.33 8.07 4.68
N ILE A 283 21.46 8.36 3.72
CA ILE A 283 20.39 7.44 3.30
C ILE A 283 20.39 7.43 1.78
N GLN A 284 20.79 6.31 1.18
CA GLN A 284 20.96 6.16 -0.25
C GLN A 284 20.12 4.99 -0.76
N GLY A 285 19.17 5.29 -1.62
CA GLY A 285 18.30 4.32 -2.29
C GLY A 285 18.54 4.26 -3.79
N ARG A 286 17.56 3.69 -4.51
CA ARG A 286 17.62 3.52 -5.96
C ARG A 286 17.96 4.82 -6.69
N ALA A 287 17.35 5.94 -6.34
CA ALA A 287 17.57 7.22 -7.01
C ALA A 287 19.03 7.68 -6.84
N GLU A 288 19.50 7.79 -5.61
CA GLU A 288 20.83 8.28 -5.27
C GLU A 288 21.95 7.34 -5.80
N LEU A 289 21.72 6.04 -5.73
CA LEU A 289 22.72 5.05 -6.16
C LEU A 289 22.76 4.87 -7.68
N THR A 290 21.61 5.06 -8.39
CA THR A 290 21.60 5.01 -9.86
C THR A 290 22.50 6.07 -10.49
N GLU A 291 22.62 7.25 -9.89
CA GLU A 291 23.49 8.32 -10.34
C GLU A 291 24.99 7.96 -10.25
N ARG A 292 25.33 6.95 -9.44
CA ARG A 292 26.69 6.45 -9.22
C ARG A 292 27.05 5.24 -10.10
N LEU A 293 26.08 4.69 -10.83
CA LEU A 293 26.33 3.55 -11.75
C LEU A 293 27.10 4.00 -12.98
N ASP A 294 28.02 3.17 -13.42
CA ASP A 294 28.74 3.37 -14.70
C ASP A 294 27.76 3.23 -15.90
N ASP A 295 26.75 2.35 -15.80
CA ASP A 295 25.61 2.24 -16.70
C ASP A 295 24.31 2.37 -15.89
N ALA A 296 23.60 3.46 -16.08
CA ALA A 296 22.33 3.73 -15.40
C ALA A 296 21.20 2.72 -15.70
N ASN A 297 21.36 1.90 -16.74
CA ASN A 297 20.42 0.83 -17.07
C ASN A 297 20.74 -0.49 -16.37
N TYR A 298 21.90 -0.62 -15.71
CA TYR A 298 22.28 -1.83 -14.98
C TYR A 298 21.50 -1.93 -13.67
N LYS A 299 20.23 -2.31 -13.79
CA LYS A 299 19.29 -2.51 -12.69
C LYS A 299 18.14 -3.43 -13.09
N SER A 300 17.57 -4.14 -12.14
CA SER A 300 16.34 -4.92 -12.29
C SER A 300 15.08 -4.01 -12.23
N ALA A 301 13.91 -4.59 -12.40
CA ALA A 301 12.63 -3.89 -12.19
C ALA A 301 12.51 -3.33 -10.76
N TRP A 302 13.11 -3.98 -9.78
CA TRP A 302 13.07 -3.60 -8.37
C TRP A 302 14.15 -2.57 -7.99
N GLY A 303 15.27 -2.55 -8.66
CA GLY A 303 16.36 -1.62 -8.38
C GLY A 303 17.74 -2.12 -8.76
N LEU A 304 18.77 -1.64 -8.05
CA LEU A 304 20.16 -1.97 -8.32
C LEU A 304 20.46 -3.43 -8.01
N TYR A 305 21.35 -4.01 -8.82
CA TYR A 305 21.95 -5.33 -8.52
C TYR A 305 22.91 -5.27 -7.33
N ASP A 306 23.02 -6.38 -6.61
CA ASP A 306 23.78 -6.46 -5.37
C ASP A 306 25.30 -6.25 -5.57
N ASP A 307 25.88 -6.64 -6.70
CA ASP A 307 27.29 -6.37 -6.98
C ASP A 307 27.62 -4.87 -7.01
N SER A 308 26.72 -4.05 -7.54
CA SER A 308 26.83 -2.59 -7.50
C SER A 308 26.62 -2.04 -6.09
N LEU A 309 25.64 -2.59 -5.36
CA LEU A 309 25.38 -2.21 -3.98
C LEU A 309 26.60 -2.45 -3.08
N PHE A 310 27.22 -3.65 -3.16
CA PHE A 310 28.42 -3.97 -2.39
C PHE A 310 29.62 -3.10 -2.78
N LYS A 311 29.79 -2.76 -4.06
CA LYS A 311 30.81 -1.79 -4.51
C LYS A 311 30.62 -0.43 -3.81
N PHE A 312 29.40 0.06 -3.71
CA PHE A 312 29.10 1.32 -3.01
C PHE A 312 29.25 1.22 -1.51
N ALA A 313 28.88 0.08 -0.91
CA ALA A 313 29.10 -0.18 0.51
C ALA A 313 30.59 -0.20 0.90
N GLN A 314 31.47 -0.77 0.04
CA GLN A 314 32.93 -0.70 0.24
C GLN A 314 33.44 0.75 0.25
N GLN A 315 32.94 1.59 -0.67
CA GLN A 315 33.29 3.01 -0.73
C GLN A 315 32.83 3.76 0.53
N GLU A 316 31.60 3.53 0.95
CA GLU A 316 31.03 4.13 2.17
C GLU A 316 31.81 3.72 3.41
N LEU A 317 32.11 2.45 3.57
CA LEU A 317 32.94 1.92 4.65
C LEU A 317 34.33 2.57 4.67
N ALA A 318 34.99 2.73 3.53
CA ALA A 318 36.30 3.37 3.44
C ALA A 318 36.26 4.85 3.82
N ILE A 319 35.13 5.53 3.64
CA ILE A 319 34.92 6.94 4.09
C ILE A 319 34.70 6.98 5.61
N LEU A 320 33.79 6.16 6.13
CA LEU A 320 33.41 6.16 7.55
C LEU A 320 34.57 5.69 8.44
N ALA A 321 35.34 4.71 8.00
CA ALA A 321 36.50 4.20 8.73
C ALA A 321 37.63 5.24 8.96
N LYS A 322 37.62 6.36 8.23
CA LYS A 322 38.55 7.47 8.42
C LYS A 322 38.07 8.50 9.46
N GLN A 323 36.85 8.36 9.90
CA GLN A 323 36.23 9.28 10.86
C GLN A 323 36.56 8.85 12.30
N HIS A 324 36.46 9.80 13.24
CA HIS A 324 36.78 9.53 14.65
C HIS A 324 35.64 8.87 15.43
N ASN A 325 34.41 9.13 15.01
CA ASN A 325 33.23 8.55 15.64
C ASN A 325 33.03 7.10 15.22
N PRO A 326 32.46 6.26 16.08
CA PRO A 326 32.01 4.95 15.66
C PRO A 326 30.95 5.10 14.55
N PHE A 327 30.81 4.10 13.71
CA PHE A 327 29.84 4.12 12.63
C PHE A 327 28.97 2.88 12.62
N ALA A 328 27.80 2.99 12.00
CA ALA A 328 26.98 1.84 11.63
C ALA A 328 26.51 1.97 10.18
N ILE A 329 26.73 0.91 9.40
CA ILE A 329 26.26 0.75 8.04
C ILE A 329 25.16 -0.30 8.04
N PHE A 330 23.99 0.10 7.58
CA PHE A 330 22.89 -0.81 7.30
C PHE A 330 22.71 -0.89 5.80
N MET A 331 22.58 -2.10 5.27
CA MET A 331 22.39 -2.30 3.84
C MET A 331 21.38 -3.41 3.57
N LEU A 332 20.62 -3.26 2.47
CA LEU A 332 19.61 -4.22 2.03
C LEU A 332 19.98 -4.71 0.64
N THR A 333 20.20 -6.01 0.49
CA THR A 333 20.38 -6.68 -0.81
C THR A 333 19.03 -6.80 -1.55
N LEU A 334 19.06 -7.14 -2.83
CA LEU A 334 17.86 -7.16 -3.67
C LEU A 334 17.80 -8.32 -4.66
N ASP A 335 18.93 -8.93 -5.01
CA ASP A 335 19.00 -9.95 -6.05
C ASP A 335 18.14 -11.19 -5.79
N THR A 336 17.86 -11.50 -4.52
CA THR A 336 17.04 -12.63 -4.07
C THR A 336 15.55 -12.28 -3.92
N HIS A 337 15.12 -11.12 -4.43
CA HIS A 337 13.72 -10.74 -4.39
C HIS A 337 12.83 -11.65 -5.25
N HIS A 338 11.66 -11.98 -4.70
CA HIS A 338 10.68 -12.83 -5.40
C HIS A 338 10.12 -12.15 -6.68
N PRO A 339 9.53 -12.88 -7.68
CA PRO A 339 9.25 -14.33 -7.63
C PRO A 339 10.40 -15.23 -8.12
N SER A 340 11.35 -14.71 -8.87
CA SER A 340 12.37 -15.54 -9.54
C SER A 340 13.82 -15.27 -9.13
N GLY A 341 14.05 -14.14 -8.46
CA GLY A 341 15.38 -13.63 -8.21
C GLY A 341 15.99 -12.94 -9.44
N HIS A 342 17.04 -12.18 -9.22
CA HIS A 342 17.72 -11.38 -10.24
C HIS A 342 19.24 -11.44 -10.03
N PRO A 343 19.93 -12.54 -10.38
CA PRO A 343 21.36 -12.67 -10.09
C PRO A 343 22.16 -11.59 -10.81
N SER A 344 23.05 -10.91 -10.06
CA SER A 344 24.00 -9.92 -10.60
C SER A 344 24.81 -10.46 -11.78
N ALA A 345 25.14 -9.60 -12.75
CA ALA A 345 25.93 -9.98 -13.92
C ALA A 345 27.34 -10.53 -13.55
N SER A 346 27.90 -10.07 -12.42
CA SER A 346 29.17 -10.61 -11.89
C SER A 346 29.10 -12.09 -11.49
N CYS A 347 27.89 -12.64 -11.39
CA CYS A 347 27.64 -14.06 -11.11
C CYS A 347 27.26 -14.88 -12.35
N ALA A 348 27.33 -14.35 -13.57
CA ALA A 348 26.90 -15.04 -14.78
C ALA A 348 27.61 -16.40 -15.00
N GLN A 349 28.85 -16.56 -14.50
CA GLN A 349 29.60 -17.80 -14.51
C GLN A 349 29.55 -18.58 -13.17
N HIS A 350 28.73 -18.14 -12.24
CA HIS A 350 28.59 -18.67 -10.89
C HIS A 350 27.14 -19.09 -10.65
N GLN A 351 26.75 -20.15 -11.35
CA GLN A 351 25.38 -20.67 -11.29
C GLN A 351 25.30 -21.88 -10.35
N TYR A 352 24.16 -22.06 -9.72
CA TYR A 352 23.88 -23.21 -8.87
C TYR A 352 23.40 -24.41 -9.69
N ALA A 353 23.99 -25.58 -9.42
CA ALA A 353 23.63 -26.86 -10.04
C ALA A 353 23.64 -26.80 -11.59
N ASP A 354 22.49 -26.98 -12.22
CA ASP A 354 22.29 -26.90 -13.66
C ASP A 354 22.03 -25.48 -14.19
N GLY A 355 21.97 -24.49 -13.32
CA GLY A 355 21.72 -23.08 -13.64
C GLY A 355 20.28 -22.73 -14.05
N MET A 356 19.35 -23.67 -13.98
CA MET A 356 17.99 -23.47 -14.52
C MET A 356 17.06 -22.73 -13.56
N ASN A 357 17.34 -22.72 -12.26
CA ASN A 357 16.52 -22.02 -11.27
C ASN A 357 17.12 -20.65 -10.94
N GLU A 358 16.53 -19.58 -11.43
CA GLU A 358 17.04 -18.22 -11.29
C GLU A 358 17.10 -17.77 -9.82
N MET A 359 16.13 -18.13 -8.98
CA MET A 359 16.16 -17.83 -7.56
C MET A 359 17.33 -18.51 -6.85
N LEU A 360 17.59 -19.80 -7.14
CA LEU A 360 18.72 -20.49 -6.56
C LEU A 360 20.07 -19.97 -7.08
N ASN A 361 20.12 -19.51 -8.33
CA ASN A 361 21.27 -18.78 -8.86
C ASN A 361 21.48 -17.44 -8.12
N ALA A 362 20.40 -16.71 -7.82
CA ALA A 362 20.47 -15.45 -7.07
C ALA A 362 20.94 -15.71 -5.63
N VAL A 363 20.42 -16.74 -4.95
CA VAL A 363 20.86 -17.15 -3.60
C VAL A 363 22.35 -17.52 -3.61
N HIS A 364 22.78 -18.33 -4.59
CA HIS A 364 24.19 -18.70 -4.73
C HIS A 364 25.11 -17.52 -5.09
N CYS A 365 24.60 -16.56 -5.84
CA CYS A 365 25.27 -15.28 -6.08
C CYS A 365 25.38 -14.44 -4.80
N SER A 366 24.32 -14.35 -4.00
CA SER A 366 24.35 -13.64 -2.72
C SER A 366 25.32 -14.25 -1.73
N ASP A 367 25.42 -15.60 -1.66
CA ASP A 367 26.47 -16.30 -0.89
C ASP A 367 27.87 -15.79 -1.26
N LYS A 368 28.14 -15.67 -2.57
CA LYS A 368 29.41 -15.14 -3.06
C LYS A 368 29.62 -13.68 -2.69
N LEU A 369 28.67 -12.81 -3.03
CA LEU A 369 28.82 -11.37 -2.89
C LEU A 369 28.91 -10.92 -1.41
N ILE A 370 28.08 -11.49 -0.54
CA ILE A 370 28.13 -11.22 0.91
C ILE A 370 29.49 -11.70 1.47
N SER A 371 29.94 -12.89 1.09
CA SER A 371 31.21 -13.42 1.56
C SER A 371 32.39 -12.57 1.08
N GLU A 372 32.39 -12.14 -0.18
CA GLU A 372 33.42 -11.25 -0.73
C GLU A 372 33.44 -9.89 -0.01
N PHE A 373 32.31 -9.40 0.44
CA PHE A 373 32.24 -8.18 1.25
C PHE A 373 32.78 -8.39 2.67
N VAL A 374 32.50 -9.53 3.30
CA VAL A 374 33.09 -9.92 4.58
C VAL A 374 34.62 -10.06 4.45
N ASP A 375 35.09 -10.71 3.39
CA ASP A 375 36.54 -10.82 3.07
C ASP A 375 37.17 -9.43 2.88
N TYR A 376 36.48 -8.49 2.20
CA TYR A 376 36.96 -7.12 2.05
C TYR A 376 37.13 -6.42 3.40
N ILE A 377 36.16 -6.58 4.32
CA ILE A 377 36.22 -6.01 5.67
C ILE A 377 37.41 -6.58 6.43
N GLN A 378 37.65 -7.89 6.37
CA GLN A 378 38.75 -8.59 7.05
C GLN A 378 40.11 -8.23 6.47
N ASN A 379 40.26 -8.24 5.15
CA ASN A 379 41.52 -7.93 4.45
C ASN A 379 41.97 -6.49 4.70
N ASN A 380 41.06 -5.55 4.88
CA ASN A 380 41.34 -4.17 5.23
C ASN A 380 41.38 -3.91 6.75
N ARG A 381 41.27 -4.95 7.57
CA ARG A 381 41.31 -4.92 9.04
C ARG A 381 40.22 -4.09 9.69
N PHE A 382 39.11 -3.85 9.01
CA PHE A 382 37.95 -3.19 9.60
C PHE A 382 37.20 -4.10 10.59
N ASP A 383 37.37 -5.43 10.50
CA ASP A 383 36.85 -6.45 11.41
C ASP A 383 37.34 -6.31 12.85
N LYS A 384 38.48 -5.66 13.11
CA LYS A 384 39.10 -5.59 14.46
C LYS A 384 38.25 -4.90 15.52
N ASN A 385 37.45 -3.96 15.11
CA ASN A 385 36.54 -3.19 15.98
C ASN A 385 35.11 -3.10 15.40
N THR A 386 34.70 -4.05 14.60
CA THR A 386 33.39 -4.04 13.92
C THR A 386 32.67 -5.35 14.18
N LEU A 387 31.44 -5.26 14.66
CA LEU A 387 30.48 -6.37 14.61
C LEU A 387 29.86 -6.41 13.23
N ILE A 388 29.93 -7.56 12.55
CA ILE A 388 29.22 -7.81 11.29
C ILE A 388 27.99 -8.65 11.59
N VAL A 389 26.83 -8.20 11.16
CA VAL A 389 25.55 -8.92 11.27
C VAL A 389 25.03 -9.19 9.87
N ILE A 390 24.70 -10.43 9.59
CA ILE A 390 24.06 -10.87 8.35
C ILE A 390 22.75 -11.53 8.76
N GLY A 391 21.63 -10.90 8.43
CA GLY A 391 20.31 -11.40 8.79
C GLY A 391 19.34 -11.25 7.65
N SER A 392 18.35 -12.14 7.55
CA SER A 392 17.23 -11.89 6.65
C SER A 392 16.38 -10.75 7.18
N ASP A 393 15.72 -10.04 6.28
CA ASP A 393 14.67 -9.09 6.64
C ASP A 393 13.35 -9.84 6.93
N HIS A 394 13.04 -10.86 6.15
CA HIS A 394 11.90 -11.77 6.35
C HIS A 394 12.16 -13.13 5.67
N LEU A 395 11.27 -14.10 5.85
CA LEU A 395 11.30 -15.36 5.11
C LEU A 395 11.01 -15.13 3.63
N ALA A 396 11.61 -15.94 2.77
CA ALA A 396 11.37 -15.87 1.35
C ALA A 396 9.88 -15.98 1.02
N MET A 397 9.37 -14.97 0.36
CA MET A 397 8.03 -15.02 -0.23
C MET A 397 8.02 -16.06 -1.35
N ARG A 398 6.83 -16.40 -1.85
CA ARG A 398 6.69 -17.45 -2.85
C ARG A 398 7.56 -17.18 -4.07
N ASN A 399 8.42 -18.16 -4.38
CA ASN A 399 9.39 -18.08 -5.46
C ASN A 399 9.59 -19.45 -6.11
N THR A 400 10.51 -19.55 -7.08
CA THR A 400 10.76 -20.80 -7.81
C THR A 400 11.38 -21.92 -6.94
N ALA A 401 11.88 -21.61 -5.73
CA ALA A 401 12.43 -22.58 -4.78
C ALA A 401 11.43 -23.01 -3.69
N THR A 402 10.26 -22.39 -3.60
CA THR A 402 9.28 -22.58 -2.51
C THR A 402 8.92 -24.05 -2.26
N ASN A 403 8.75 -24.86 -3.31
CA ASN A 403 8.42 -26.28 -3.15
C ASN A 403 9.50 -27.08 -2.42
N ILE A 404 10.75 -26.64 -2.47
CA ILE A 404 11.86 -27.25 -1.74
C ILE A 404 11.93 -26.64 -0.34
N LEU A 405 11.84 -25.31 -0.21
CA LEU A 405 11.84 -24.61 1.09
C LEU A 405 10.80 -25.15 2.05
N ASN A 406 9.59 -25.42 1.58
CA ASN A 406 8.49 -25.93 2.39
C ASN A 406 8.66 -27.40 2.86
N GLN A 407 9.76 -28.05 2.49
CA GLN A 407 10.13 -29.35 3.04
C GLN A 407 10.99 -29.22 4.32
N GLY A 408 11.57 -28.03 4.55
CA GLY A 408 12.38 -27.72 5.72
C GLY A 408 11.62 -26.96 6.81
N ASP A 409 12.28 -26.75 7.95
CA ASP A 409 11.81 -25.86 9.01
C ASP A 409 12.26 -24.43 8.68
N ARG A 410 11.34 -23.62 8.22
CA ARG A 410 11.63 -22.27 7.72
C ARG A 410 11.87 -21.30 8.87
N LYS A 411 13.06 -20.75 8.96
CA LYS A 411 13.50 -19.78 9.96
C LYS A 411 14.29 -18.65 9.29
N ASN A 412 14.19 -17.45 9.87
CA ASN A 412 15.00 -16.32 9.44
C ASN A 412 16.50 -16.64 9.67
N MET A 413 17.33 -16.26 8.71
CA MET A 413 18.77 -16.36 8.85
C MET A 413 19.31 -15.26 9.77
N LEU A 414 20.17 -15.62 10.72
CA LEU A 414 20.91 -14.64 11.52
C LEU A 414 22.31 -15.17 11.86
N ILE A 415 23.32 -14.42 11.44
CA ILE A 415 24.72 -14.69 11.65
C ILE A 415 25.38 -13.42 12.20
N MET A 416 26.10 -13.54 13.32
CA MET A 416 26.84 -12.41 13.91
C MET A 416 28.32 -12.76 14.02
N ILE A 417 29.21 -11.87 13.52
CA ILE A 417 30.65 -12.06 13.49
C ILE A 417 31.27 -10.98 14.38
N PRO A 418 31.46 -11.23 15.67
CA PRO A 418 32.15 -10.31 16.57
C PRO A 418 33.68 -10.32 16.32
N PRO A 419 34.40 -9.22 16.61
CA PRO A 419 35.83 -9.06 16.27
C PRO A 419 36.80 -10.10 16.84
N SER A 420 36.44 -10.76 17.91
CA SER A 420 37.33 -11.63 18.69
C SER A 420 36.96 -13.12 18.68
N LEU A 421 35.90 -13.47 17.94
CA LEU A 421 35.44 -14.86 17.91
C LEU A 421 36.40 -15.73 17.11
N LYS A 422 36.85 -16.86 17.69
CA LYS A 422 37.77 -17.80 17.04
C LYS A 422 37.11 -19.09 16.61
N GLU A 423 36.09 -19.49 17.32
CA GLU A 423 35.31 -20.70 17.08
C GLU A 423 33.82 -20.34 17.01
N GLY A 424 33.10 -20.91 16.06
CA GLY A 424 31.67 -20.68 15.90
C GLY A 424 30.87 -21.12 17.09
N ILE A 425 29.79 -20.41 17.36
CA ILE A 425 28.81 -20.72 18.39
C ILE A 425 27.48 -20.93 17.70
N VAL A 426 26.83 -22.06 17.93
CA VAL A 426 25.48 -22.35 17.47
C VAL A 426 24.51 -22.08 18.62
N VAL A 427 23.46 -21.32 18.35
CA VAL A 427 22.42 -20.93 19.30
C VAL A 427 21.07 -21.43 18.79
N ASP A 428 20.48 -22.36 19.52
CA ASP A 428 19.19 -23.02 19.23
C ASP A 428 18.06 -22.50 20.13
N THR A 429 18.25 -21.34 20.77
CA THR A 429 17.24 -20.73 21.64
C THR A 429 16.06 -20.25 20.80
N PRO A 430 14.82 -20.70 21.05
CA PRO A 430 13.64 -20.19 20.36
C PRO A 430 13.53 -18.66 20.50
N SER A 431 13.55 -17.98 19.38
CA SER A 431 13.64 -16.52 19.31
C SER A 431 12.85 -16.00 18.11
N SER A 432 12.71 -14.71 18.00
CA SER A 432 12.06 -14.07 16.87
C SER A 432 12.94 -12.95 16.31
N ILE A 433 12.55 -12.43 15.15
CA ILE A 433 13.24 -11.28 14.54
C ILE A 433 13.21 -10.03 15.44
N LEU A 434 12.30 -9.94 16.41
CA LEU A 434 12.24 -8.84 17.40
C LEU A 434 13.46 -8.82 18.33
N ASP A 435 14.14 -9.95 18.51
CA ASP A 435 15.22 -10.12 19.49
C ASP A 435 16.60 -9.67 18.97
N VAL A 436 16.69 -9.34 17.68
CA VAL A 436 17.97 -9.08 16.99
C VAL A 436 18.71 -7.89 17.58
N SER A 437 18.09 -6.72 17.71
CA SER A 437 18.75 -5.53 18.26
C SER A 437 19.07 -5.65 19.75
N ALA A 438 18.21 -6.32 20.52
CA ALA A 438 18.49 -6.61 21.93
C ALA A 438 19.74 -7.50 22.10
N THR A 439 20.02 -8.34 21.10
CA THR A 439 21.22 -9.19 21.05
C THR A 439 22.45 -8.42 20.54
N ILE A 440 22.27 -7.50 19.59
CA ILE A 440 23.37 -6.65 19.07
C ILE A 440 23.91 -5.71 20.13
N LEU A 441 23.04 -5.05 20.91
CA LEU A 441 23.42 -3.99 21.85
C LEU A 441 24.57 -4.37 22.80
N PRO A 442 24.50 -5.52 23.52
CA PRO A 442 25.62 -5.90 24.40
C PRO A 442 26.91 -6.25 23.63
N LEU A 443 26.79 -6.81 22.43
CA LEU A 443 27.94 -7.15 21.58
C LEU A 443 28.72 -5.92 21.10
N ILE A 444 28.06 -4.76 20.98
CA ILE A 444 28.71 -3.50 20.59
C ILE A 444 28.98 -2.55 21.76
N GLY A 445 28.79 -3.01 23.01
CA GLY A 445 29.27 -2.30 24.20
C GLY A 445 28.18 -1.64 25.06
N PHE A 446 26.91 -1.87 24.80
CA PHE A 446 25.79 -1.39 25.64
C PHE A 446 25.47 -2.38 26.75
N GLN A 447 24.89 -1.91 27.86
CA GLN A 447 24.49 -2.78 28.98
C GLN A 447 23.06 -3.34 28.84
N SER A 448 22.29 -2.86 27.87
CA SER A 448 20.91 -3.29 27.71
C SER A 448 20.81 -4.66 27.04
N ASP A 449 20.07 -5.58 27.66
CA ASP A 449 19.73 -6.91 27.13
C ASP A 449 18.29 -6.96 26.57
N ALA A 450 17.68 -5.80 26.35
CA ALA A 450 16.33 -5.71 25.83
C ALA A 450 16.14 -4.43 24.98
N LEU A 451 15.30 -4.51 23.95
CA LEU A 451 14.83 -3.36 23.17
C LEU A 451 13.44 -3.66 22.62
N GLY A 452 12.47 -2.78 22.86
CA GLY A 452 11.09 -3.09 22.51
C GLY A 452 10.58 -4.33 23.20
N PHE A 453 9.97 -5.24 22.48
CA PHE A 453 9.63 -6.60 22.95
C PHE A 453 10.79 -7.59 22.81
N GLY A 454 11.89 -7.23 22.16
CA GLY A 454 13.06 -8.09 21.97
C GLY A 454 13.87 -8.29 23.25
N ARG A 455 14.50 -9.45 23.36
CA ARG A 455 15.38 -9.88 24.45
C ARG A 455 16.69 -10.40 23.87
N ASN A 456 17.78 -10.27 24.63
CA ASN A 456 19.08 -10.80 24.23
C ASN A 456 19.06 -12.33 24.20
N ILE A 457 19.16 -12.90 23.00
CA ILE A 457 19.10 -14.36 22.76
C ILE A 457 20.24 -15.11 23.47
N LEU A 458 21.39 -14.45 23.66
CA LEU A 458 22.56 -15.03 24.28
C LEU A 458 22.46 -15.11 25.81
N LYS A 459 21.44 -14.48 26.39
CA LYS A 459 21.27 -14.39 27.83
C LYS A 459 20.27 -15.42 28.35
N LYS A 460 20.74 -16.42 29.08
CA LYS A 460 19.89 -17.54 29.55
C LYS A 460 18.87 -17.13 30.62
N ASP A 461 19.18 -16.11 31.42
CA ASP A 461 18.35 -15.72 32.58
C ASP A 461 17.10 -14.93 32.18
N THR A 462 17.07 -14.37 30.96
CA THR A 462 15.96 -13.59 30.42
C THR A 462 15.63 -14.09 29.00
N PRO A 463 14.90 -15.19 28.89
CA PRO A 463 14.62 -15.80 27.59
C PRO A 463 13.75 -14.87 26.74
N PRO A 464 13.82 -14.98 25.39
CA PRO A 464 12.94 -14.28 24.47
C PRO A 464 11.45 -14.47 24.80
N LEU A 465 10.63 -13.47 24.51
CA LEU A 465 9.20 -13.51 24.85
C LEU A 465 8.46 -14.62 24.11
N ILE A 466 8.91 -15.00 22.91
CA ILE A 466 8.32 -16.12 22.18
C ILE A 466 8.42 -17.44 22.95
N ALA A 467 9.47 -17.62 23.74
CA ALA A 467 9.63 -18.80 24.60
C ALA A 467 8.77 -18.74 25.89
N GLN A 468 8.19 -17.57 26.19
CA GLN A 468 7.37 -17.36 27.40
C GLN A 468 5.87 -17.39 27.09
N HIS A 469 5.45 -17.25 25.84
CA HIS A 469 4.04 -17.19 25.42
C HIS A 469 3.71 -18.31 24.44
N GLU A 470 2.77 -19.17 24.78
CA GLU A 470 2.34 -20.29 23.94
C GLU A 470 1.76 -19.82 22.59
N ASN A 471 1.01 -18.70 22.60
CA ASN A 471 0.45 -18.06 21.41
C ASN A 471 1.07 -16.66 21.22
N PHE A 472 2.34 -16.61 20.83
CA PHE A 472 3.09 -15.37 20.76
C PHE A 472 2.54 -14.39 19.73
N ASN A 473 1.99 -14.86 18.61
CA ASN A 473 1.35 -14.02 17.60
C ASN A 473 0.10 -13.31 18.16
N ASP A 474 -0.73 -14.00 18.92
CA ASP A 474 -1.89 -13.40 19.59
C ASP A 474 -1.47 -12.36 20.64
N TYR A 475 -0.38 -12.67 21.37
CA TYR A 475 0.21 -11.71 22.29
C TYR A 475 0.67 -10.44 21.56
N LEU A 476 1.38 -10.54 20.43
CA LEU A 476 1.81 -9.38 19.63
C LEU A 476 0.62 -8.62 19.02
N ASN A 477 -0.40 -9.31 18.54
CA ASN A 477 -1.62 -8.68 18.03
C ASN A 477 -2.32 -7.86 19.11
N SER A 478 -2.31 -8.32 20.35
CA SER A 478 -2.83 -7.58 21.49
C SER A 478 -2.02 -6.30 21.79
N ALA A 479 -0.75 -6.18 21.30
CA ALA A 479 0.09 -4.99 21.37
C ALA A 479 -0.29 -3.90 20.36
N SER A 480 -1.22 -4.15 19.45
CA SER A 480 -1.55 -3.26 18.33
C SER A 480 -1.82 -1.80 18.76
N ILE A 481 -2.58 -1.59 19.84
CA ILE A 481 -2.86 -0.24 20.34
C ILE A 481 -1.59 0.46 20.82
N LEU A 482 -0.75 -0.24 21.60
CA LEU A 482 0.50 0.32 22.08
C LEU A 482 1.45 0.65 20.93
N VAL A 483 1.66 -0.30 20.01
CA VAL A 483 2.59 -0.10 18.88
C VAL A 483 2.06 0.95 17.92
N SER A 484 0.76 0.99 17.64
CA SER A 484 0.15 2.04 16.84
C SER A 484 0.33 3.44 17.47
N SER A 485 0.36 3.53 18.81
CA SER A 485 0.61 4.81 19.47
C SER A 485 2.02 5.37 19.21
N PHE A 486 2.99 4.54 18.78
CA PHE A 486 4.34 4.97 18.46
C PHE A 486 4.43 5.79 17.16
N TRP A 487 3.38 5.80 16.36
CA TRP A 487 3.30 6.73 15.24
C TRP A 487 3.17 8.18 15.68
N ASN A 488 2.89 8.43 16.98
CA ASN A 488 2.73 9.77 17.55
C ASN A 488 1.76 10.60 16.71
N TYR A 489 0.58 10.07 16.47
CA TYR A 489 -0.45 10.82 15.74
C TYR A 489 -0.69 12.16 16.41
N PRO A 490 -0.62 13.27 15.67
CA PRO A 490 -1.02 14.55 16.22
C PRO A 490 -2.48 14.49 16.65
N GLN A 491 -2.78 15.10 17.79
CA GLN A 491 -4.13 15.13 18.29
C GLN A 491 -4.95 16.18 17.54
N ALA A 492 -6.00 15.77 16.86
CA ALA A 492 -6.88 16.67 16.10
C ALA A 492 -7.47 17.79 16.97
N VAL A 493 -7.53 17.58 18.28
CA VAL A 493 -8.03 18.55 19.27
C VAL A 493 -6.87 19.30 19.95
N ASP A 494 -5.85 19.67 19.23
CA ASP A 494 -4.78 20.57 19.66
C ASP A 494 -4.85 21.92 18.93
N ASP A 495 -4.04 22.88 19.38
CA ASP A 495 -3.91 24.14 18.64
C ASP A 495 -3.31 23.86 17.26
N ILE A 496 -3.96 24.35 16.21
CA ILE A 496 -3.52 24.14 14.82
C ILE A 496 -3.03 25.46 14.26
N SER A 497 -1.86 25.42 13.62
CA SER A 497 -1.37 26.48 12.74
C SER A 497 -0.96 25.90 11.38
N PHE A 498 -0.97 26.74 10.36
CA PHE A 498 -0.77 26.27 8.99
C PHE A 498 0.40 26.97 8.31
N ASN A 499 1.11 26.23 7.46
CA ASN A 499 2.02 26.78 6.47
C ASN A 499 1.49 26.34 5.09
N ASP A 500 0.77 27.23 4.42
CA ASP A 500 0.12 26.90 3.15
C ASP A 500 1.10 26.79 1.96
N LYS A 501 2.32 27.33 2.09
CA LYS A 501 3.35 27.23 1.05
C LYS A 501 3.87 25.80 0.87
N ASN A 502 4.08 25.10 1.98
CA ASN A 502 4.55 23.73 1.97
C ASN A 502 3.45 22.71 2.34
N LYS A 503 2.19 23.14 2.37
CA LYS A 503 1.02 22.30 2.69
C LYS A 503 1.18 21.53 4.01
N THR A 504 1.63 22.22 5.05
CA THR A 504 1.87 21.61 6.38
C THR A 504 0.95 22.23 7.42
N ALA A 505 0.30 21.39 8.21
CA ALA A 505 -0.46 21.75 9.41
C ALA A 505 0.33 21.32 10.65
N TYR A 506 0.43 22.21 11.62
CA TYR A 506 1.13 21.99 12.89
C TYR A 506 0.09 21.87 14.01
N PHE A 507 0.04 20.72 14.66
CA PHE A 507 -0.79 20.40 15.81
C PHE A 507 0.09 20.45 17.07
N GLY A 508 0.11 21.57 17.76
CA GLY A 508 1.07 21.80 18.80
C GLY A 508 2.52 21.77 18.28
N LYS A 509 3.25 20.67 18.56
CA LYS A 509 4.63 20.46 18.06
C LYS A 509 4.71 19.49 16.89
N GLU A 510 3.65 18.75 16.65
CA GLU A 510 3.59 17.73 15.59
C GLU A 510 3.14 18.37 14.28
N ALA A 511 3.77 17.97 13.19
CA ALA A 511 3.47 18.49 11.85
C ALA A 511 2.97 17.37 10.96
N ILE A 512 2.03 17.68 10.10
CA ILE A 512 1.59 16.79 9.02
C ILE A 512 1.44 17.56 7.72
N SER A 513 1.61 16.87 6.61
CA SER A 513 1.23 17.42 5.31
C SER A 513 -0.28 17.25 5.09
N TYR A 514 -0.88 18.15 4.29
CA TYR A 514 -2.27 18.00 3.85
C TYR A 514 -2.35 18.02 2.32
N PRO A 515 -3.40 17.41 1.71
CA PRO A 515 -4.72 17.03 2.26
C PRO A 515 -4.68 15.88 3.27
N ALA A 516 -5.44 16.03 4.37
CA ALA A 516 -5.51 15.04 5.44
C ALA A 516 -6.90 15.01 6.10
N LEU A 517 -7.37 13.81 6.44
CA LEU A 517 -8.63 13.56 7.15
C LEU A 517 -8.33 12.84 8.46
N PHE A 518 -8.62 13.51 9.57
CA PHE A 518 -8.56 12.93 10.91
C PHE A 518 -9.92 12.34 11.28
N LEU A 519 -9.94 11.11 11.71
CA LEU A 519 -11.08 10.51 12.40
C LEU A 519 -10.86 10.61 13.91
N ILE A 520 -11.87 11.08 14.63
CA ILE A 520 -11.79 11.42 16.04
C ILE A 520 -12.76 10.54 16.81
N ASP A 521 -12.29 9.92 17.88
CA ASP A 521 -13.10 9.04 18.74
C ASP A 521 -14.04 9.82 19.68
N ASP A 522 -14.83 9.09 20.47
CA ASP A 522 -15.76 9.70 21.44
C ASP A 522 -15.05 10.37 22.61
N LYS A 523 -13.79 10.08 22.85
CA LYS A 523 -12.92 10.71 23.86
C LYS A 523 -12.15 11.90 23.31
N TYR A 524 -12.38 12.27 22.05
CA TYR A 524 -11.71 13.36 21.32
C TYR A 524 -10.23 13.08 21.03
N ALA A 525 -9.80 11.82 21.04
CA ALA A 525 -8.48 11.43 20.58
C ALA A 525 -8.51 11.15 19.07
N THR A 526 -7.41 11.41 18.40
CA THR A 526 -7.22 11.01 17.00
C THR A 526 -7.16 9.48 16.91
N GLU A 527 -8.15 8.90 16.26
CA GLU A 527 -8.25 7.46 16.04
C GLU A 527 -7.45 7.03 14.81
N ARG A 528 -7.62 7.75 13.70
CA ARG A 528 -6.95 7.49 12.42
C ARG A 528 -6.71 8.79 11.67
N ILE A 529 -5.66 8.79 10.83
CA ILE A 529 -5.41 9.85 9.85
C ILE A 529 -5.33 9.23 8.46
N HIS A 530 -6.01 9.84 7.50
CA HIS A 530 -5.96 9.47 6.10
C HIS A 530 -5.31 10.59 5.30
N PHE A 531 -4.46 10.22 4.36
CA PHE A 531 -3.78 11.13 3.45
C PHE A 531 -4.12 10.77 2.00
N GLU A 532 -4.02 11.71 1.09
CA GLU A 532 -4.35 11.53 -0.33
C GLU A 532 -3.09 11.40 -1.22
N PHE A 533 -1.89 11.74 -0.71
CA PHE A 533 -0.68 11.92 -1.53
C PHE A 533 -0.24 10.68 -2.29
N ASP A 534 -0.33 9.50 -1.68
CA ASP A 534 0.19 8.24 -2.21
C ASP A 534 -0.91 7.20 -2.34
N SER A 535 -2.16 7.63 -2.31
CA SER A 535 -3.33 6.76 -2.39
C SER A 535 -4.16 7.10 -3.62
N GLU A 536 -4.57 6.10 -4.36
CA GLU A 536 -5.60 6.27 -5.39
C GLU A 536 -6.96 6.64 -4.78
N LYS A 537 -7.13 6.43 -3.49
CA LYS A 537 -8.35 6.71 -2.74
C LYS A 537 -8.44 8.15 -2.28
N LYS A 538 -9.52 8.83 -2.61
CA LYS A 538 -9.82 10.19 -2.15
C LYS A 538 -10.25 10.22 -0.69
N LEU A 539 -9.97 11.32 0.03
CA LEU A 539 -10.37 11.45 1.44
C LEU A 539 -11.89 11.35 1.63
N SER A 540 -12.66 11.78 0.65
CA SER A 540 -14.11 11.63 0.60
C SER A 540 -14.58 10.17 0.65
N GLU A 541 -13.82 9.24 0.08
CA GLU A 541 -14.15 7.82 0.09
C GLU A 541 -14.01 7.20 1.48
N TYR A 542 -13.05 7.67 2.26
CA TYR A 542 -12.90 7.24 3.65
C TYR A 542 -14.04 7.76 4.52
N LEU A 543 -14.36 9.04 4.38
CA LEU A 543 -15.47 9.63 5.13
C LEU A 543 -16.82 8.97 4.79
N LYS A 544 -17.02 8.56 3.52
CA LYS A 544 -18.22 7.87 3.06
C LYS A 544 -18.49 6.55 3.80
N THR A 545 -17.45 5.83 4.18
CA THR A 545 -17.56 4.53 4.85
C THR A 545 -17.78 4.64 6.36
N GLU A 546 -17.68 5.84 6.91
CA GLU A 546 -17.81 6.08 8.34
C GLU A 546 -19.27 6.13 8.82
N LYS A 547 -19.48 5.76 10.08
CA LYS A 547 -20.81 5.73 10.71
C LYS A 547 -21.37 7.14 10.95
N LYS A 548 -22.68 7.25 11.04
CA LYS A 548 -23.35 8.47 11.46
C LYS A 548 -22.82 8.92 12.82
N GLY A 549 -22.49 10.21 12.93
CA GLY A 549 -21.94 10.81 14.13
C GLY A 549 -20.42 10.71 14.25
N GLN A 550 -19.74 10.08 13.29
CA GLN A 550 -18.28 10.08 13.27
C GLN A 550 -17.76 11.51 13.29
N LYS A 551 -16.95 11.82 14.30
CA LYS A 551 -16.26 13.11 14.41
C LYS A 551 -15.05 13.14 13.51
N PHE A 552 -14.84 14.26 12.86
CA PHE A 552 -13.71 14.43 11.94
C PHE A 552 -13.13 15.85 11.95
N LEU A 553 -11.88 15.95 11.55
CA LEU A 553 -11.22 17.17 11.10
C LEU A 553 -10.62 16.87 9.73
N TRP A 554 -11.01 17.65 8.72
CA TRP A 554 -10.59 17.43 7.33
C TRP A 554 -9.95 18.70 6.80
N ILE A 555 -8.73 18.61 6.31
CA ILE A 555 -7.96 19.70 5.68
C ILE A 555 -7.78 19.35 4.22
N ASP A 556 -8.40 20.10 3.33
CA ASP A 556 -8.35 19.89 1.88
C ASP A 556 -8.77 21.16 1.13
N GLN A 557 -8.86 21.07 -0.18
CA GLN A 557 -9.39 22.16 -0.99
C GLN A 557 -10.81 22.53 -0.54
N CYS A 558 -11.08 23.84 -0.46
CA CYS A 558 -12.37 24.36 0.03
C CYS A 558 -13.56 23.85 -0.79
N ASN A 559 -13.40 23.70 -2.09
CA ASN A 559 -14.44 23.21 -2.98
C ASN A 559 -14.84 21.74 -2.68
N LYS A 560 -13.89 20.87 -2.39
CA LYS A 560 -14.16 19.47 -2.01
C LYS A 560 -15.00 19.40 -0.72
N ILE A 561 -14.60 20.18 0.27
CA ILE A 561 -15.27 20.27 1.56
C ILE A 561 -16.68 20.88 1.42
N ASN A 562 -16.77 22.01 0.71
CA ASN A 562 -18.01 22.73 0.51
C ASN A 562 -19.03 21.95 -0.32
N ALA A 563 -18.59 21.18 -1.31
CA ALA A 563 -19.47 20.32 -2.09
C ALA A 563 -20.32 19.37 -1.24
N ILE A 564 -19.78 18.93 -0.09
CA ILE A 564 -20.44 17.98 0.80
C ILE A 564 -21.27 18.70 1.89
N PHE A 565 -20.71 19.76 2.47
CA PHE A 565 -21.23 20.31 3.72
C PHE A 565 -21.97 21.65 3.58
N THR A 566 -21.78 22.36 2.48
CA THR A 566 -22.48 23.65 2.25
C THR A 566 -23.23 23.67 0.93
N PRO A 567 -24.50 24.10 0.89
CA PRO A 567 -25.15 24.38 -0.38
C PRO A 567 -24.54 25.67 -0.99
N VAL A 568 -24.03 25.49 -2.17
CA VAL A 568 -23.59 26.48 -3.16
C VAL A 568 -23.44 27.92 -2.68
N GLN A 569 -22.22 28.33 -2.39
CA GLN A 569 -21.77 29.72 -2.48
C GLN A 569 -20.49 29.76 -3.29
N GLU A 570 -20.16 30.94 -3.89
CA GLU A 570 -19.00 31.14 -4.75
C GLU A 570 -17.76 30.35 -4.31
N LEU A 571 -17.38 29.39 -5.12
CA LEU A 571 -16.31 28.44 -4.81
C LEU A 571 -14.99 29.09 -5.17
N GLU A 572 -14.20 29.46 -4.18
CA GLU A 572 -12.79 29.81 -4.42
C GLU A 572 -11.98 28.50 -4.55
N TYR A 573 -11.79 28.04 -5.77
CA TYR A 573 -11.24 26.74 -6.10
C TYR A 573 -9.77 26.52 -5.72
N MET A 574 -9.02 27.57 -5.42
CA MET A 574 -7.57 27.52 -5.21
C MET A 574 -7.14 27.54 -3.75
N GLN A 575 -8.08 27.49 -2.83
CA GLN A 575 -7.80 27.65 -1.41
C GLN A 575 -8.06 26.38 -0.64
N ASN A 576 -7.26 26.18 0.42
CA ASN A 576 -7.47 25.10 1.36
C ASN A 576 -8.39 25.56 2.49
N CYS A 577 -9.20 24.65 2.97
CA CYS A 577 -10.08 24.82 4.11
C CYS A 577 -9.82 23.72 5.14
N VAL A 578 -10.18 24.02 6.37
CA VAL A 578 -10.34 23.02 7.41
C VAL A 578 -11.80 22.90 7.79
N ALA A 579 -12.32 21.69 7.75
CA ALA A 579 -13.66 21.36 8.21
C ALA A 579 -13.60 20.57 9.51
N ILE A 580 -14.42 20.95 10.50
CA ILE A 580 -14.49 20.30 11.80
C ILE A 580 -15.95 20.01 12.12
N GLY A 581 -16.27 18.78 12.45
CA GLY A 581 -17.62 18.41 12.81
C GLY A 581 -17.87 16.93 12.95
N SER A 582 -19.14 16.55 12.78
CA SER A 582 -19.57 15.15 12.84
C SER A 582 -20.42 14.80 11.63
N LEU A 583 -20.20 13.62 11.05
CA LEU A 583 -20.94 13.15 9.88
C LEU A 583 -22.44 13.03 10.21
N GLY A 584 -23.28 13.63 9.36
CA GLY A 584 -24.73 13.77 9.59
C GLY A 584 -25.13 15.08 10.28
N SER A 585 -24.18 15.95 10.67
CA SER A 585 -24.46 17.28 11.17
C SER A 585 -24.66 18.25 10.00
N GLU A 586 -25.72 19.07 10.08
CA GLU A 586 -25.98 20.12 9.09
C GLU A 586 -25.07 21.35 9.26
N ASN A 587 -24.48 21.48 10.44
CA ASN A 587 -23.63 22.62 10.79
C ASN A 587 -22.17 22.15 10.96
N ILE A 588 -21.41 22.10 9.92
CA ILE A 588 -19.97 21.84 9.96
C ILE A 588 -19.24 23.18 10.04
N PHE A 589 -18.26 23.27 10.93
CA PHE A 589 -17.38 24.42 11.00
C PHE A 589 -16.39 24.34 9.83
N ILE A 590 -16.35 25.35 8.97
CA ILE A 590 -15.42 25.43 7.86
C ILE A 590 -14.69 26.75 7.95
N LYS A 591 -13.36 26.71 7.88
CA LYS A 591 -12.50 27.89 7.92
C LYS A 591 -11.44 27.79 6.83
N LYS A 592 -11.23 28.89 6.13
CA LYS A 592 -10.20 29.04 5.10
C LYS A 592 -8.82 28.97 5.75
N VAL A 593 -7.89 28.27 5.08
CA VAL A 593 -6.50 28.15 5.51
C VAL A 593 -5.68 29.23 4.82
N GLU A 594 -5.06 30.11 5.58
CA GLU A 594 -4.11 31.12 5.16
C GLU A 594 -2.82 30.99 6.00
N GLU A 595 -1.73 31.63 5.59
CA GLU A 595 -0.40 31.46 6.22
C GLU A 595 -0.41 31.80 7.73
N GLU A 596 -1.33 32.67 8.20
CA GLU A 596 -1.47 33.05 9.61
C GLU A 596 -2.70 32.39 10.31
N THR A 597 -3.37 31.49 9.62
CA THR A 597 -4.55 30.85 10.20
C THR A 597 -4.18 30.01 11.41
N LYS A 598 -4.82 30.32 12.52
CA LYS A 598 -4.74 29.53 13.77
C LYS A 598 -6.13 29.12 14.19
N ILE A 599 -6.24 27.92 14.74
CA ILE A 599 -7.44 27.38 15.35
C ILE A 599 -7.04 26.85 16.70
N ILE A 600 -7.62 27.41 17.76
CA ILE A 600 -7.24 27.01 19.11
C ILE A 600 -8.03 25.76 19.56
N LYS A 601 -7.41 24.96 20.39
CA LYS A 601 -7.97 23.72 20.96
C LYS A 601 -9.40 23.90 21.47
N ASN A 602 -9.68 24.96 22.20
CA ASN A 602 -11.01 25.23 22.74
C ASN A 602 -12.06 25.50 21.64
N GLU A 603 -11.67 26.10 20.53
CA GLU A 603 -12.54 26.32 19.38
C GLU A 603 -12.92 24.98 18.74
N ILE A 604 -11.95 24.11 18.49
CA ILE A 604 -12.15 22.76 17.94
C ILE A 604 -13.08 21.95 18.87
N PHE A 605 -12.74 21.92 20.15
CA PHE A 605 -13.52 21.19 21.15
C PHE A 605 -14.96 21.69 21.25
N ASN A 606 -15.17 23.01 21.23
CA ASN A 606 -16.49 23.59 21.23
C ASN A 606 -17.28 23.22 19.97
N GLU A 607 -16.64 23.21 18.82
CA GLU A 607 -17.28 22.83 17.56
C GLU A 607 -17.67 21.34 17.52
N LEU A 608 -16.83 20.46 18.01
CA LEU A 608 -17.16 19.04 18.13
C LEU A 608 -18.25 18.76 19.16
N ASN A 609 -18.33 19.55 20.24
CA ASN A 609 -19.33 19.38 21.31
C ASN A 609 -20.70 20.02 21.03
N LYS A 610 -20.75 21.18 20.40
CA LYS A 610 -22.00 21.91 20.14
C LYS A 610 -23.03 21.10 19.34
N LYS A 611 -22.61 20.10 18.62
CA LYS A 611 -23.33 19.53 17.48
C LYS A 611 -23.78 18.08 17.63
N SER A 612 -23.54 17.45 18.76
CA SER A 612 -24.09 16.11 19.02
C SER A 612 -25.64 16.09 18.97
N LYS A 613 -26.28 17.23 19.19
CA LYS A 613 -27.76 17.40 19.12
C LYS A 613 -28.29 17.66 17.70
N ALA A 614 -27.44 18.01 16.75
CA ALA A 614 -27.82 18.34 15.36
C ALA A 614 -27.56 17.21 14.36
N ILE A 615 -27.14 16.05 14.83
CA ILE A 615 -26.85 14.90 13.94
C ILE A 615 -28.17 14.22 13.59
N THR A 616 -28.60 14.35 12.34
CA THR A 616 -29.85 13.77 11.85
C THR A 616 -29.58 12.59 10.89
N GLN A 617 -30.55 11.71 10.75
CA GLN A 617 -30.47 10.65 9.76
C GLN A 617 -30.58 11.22 8.34
N GLU A 618 -31.38 12.26 8.16
CA GLU A 618 -31.55 12.96 6.88
C GLU A 618 -30.25 13.63 6.44
N GLY A 619 -29.60 14.38 7.35
CA GLY A 619 -28.29 15.01 7.09
C GLY A 619 -27.22 13.98 6.75
N TYR A 620 -27.17 12.85 7.46
CA TYR A 620 -26.25 11.75 7.15
C TYR A 620 -26.49 11.14 5.76
N THR A 621 -27.76 10.80 5.47
CA THR A 621 -28.13 10.23 4.17
C THR A 621 -27.76 11.17 3.03
N ARG A 622 -28.09 12.46 3.16
CA ARG A 622 -27.76 13.49 2.16
C ARG A 622 -26.24 13.59 1.95
N GLN A 623 -25.47 13.67 3.02
CA GLN A 623 -24.00 13.77 2.92
C GLN A 623 -23.40 12.51 2.29
N VAL A 624 -23.85 11.32 2.67
CA VAL A 624 -23.41 10.05 2.06
C VAL A 624 -23.83 9.95 0.60
N GLU A 625 -25.03 10.45 0.21
CA GLU A 625 -25.44 10.52 -1.19
C GLU A 625 -24.52 11.44 -2.01
N ILE A 626 -24.14 12.60 -1.47
CA ILE A 626 -23.19 13.51 -2.12
C ILE A 626 -21.82 12.85 -2.21
N LEU A 627 -21.32 12.26 -1.13
CA LEU A 627 -20.08 11.51 -1.12
C LEU A 627 -20.10 10.35 -2.15
N ASN A 628 -21.22 9.65 -2.27
CA ASN A 628 -21.39 8.60 -3.28
C ASN A 628 -21.38 9.15 -4.71
N LYS A 629 -21.92 10.34 -4.94
CA LYS A 629 -21.86 10.99 -6.25
C LYS A 629 -20.45 11.45 -6.59
N LEU A 630 -19.71 11.99 -5.61
CA LEU A 630 -18.32 12.41 -5.76
C LEU A 630 -17.35 11.21 -5.94
N THR A 631 -17.75 10.02 -5.51
CA THR A 631 -16.94 8.79 -5.60
C THR A 631 -17.47 7.80 -6.64
N ARG A 632 -18.43 8.18 -7.49
CA ARG A 632 -18.83 7.36 -8.64
C ARG A 632 -17.76 7.44 -9.72
N TYR A 633 -16.77 6.61 -9.56
CA TYR A 633 -15.81 6.27 -10.58
C TYR A 633 -16.30 4.97 -11.22
N GLY A 634 -16.70 5.02 -12.46
CA GLY A 634 -17.17 3.83 -13.15
C GLY A 634 -16.40 3.62 -14.42
N ALA A 635 -15.44 2.71 -14.40
CA ALA A 635 -15.05 2.02 -15.61
C ALA A 635 -16.28 1.36 -16.21
N ASN A 636 -16.55 1.62 -17.50
CA ASN A 636 -17.62 0.97 -18.28
C ASN A 636 -19.04 1.24 -17.77
N VAL A 637 -19.38 2.49 -17.48
CA VAL A 637 -20.79 2.84 -17.35
C VAL A 637 -21.33 3.14 -18.74
N GLU A 638 -21.98 2.17 -19.36
CA GLU A 638 -23.02 2.45 -20.34
C GLU A 638 -24.21 3.09 -19.59
N GLU A 639 -24.07 4.31 -19.09
CA GLU A 639 -25.19 5.05 -18.54
C GLU A 639 -25.95 5.67 -19.70
N TYR A 640 -27.18 5.24 -19.88
CA TYR A 640 -28.13 5.89 -20.75
C TYR A 640 -28.56 7.20 -20.08
N GLN A 641 -28.14 8.34 -20.65
CA GLN A 641 -28.57 9.67 -20.24
C GLN A 641 -29.56 10.21 -21.29
N VAL A 642 -30.46 11.02 -20.82
CA VAL A 642 -31.46 11.64 -21.71
C VAL A 642 -30.82 12.77 -22.50
N LEU A 643 -30.99 12.76 -23.82
CA LEU A 643 -30.63 13.88 -24.65
C LEU A 643 -31.44 15.14 -24.29
N PRO A 644 -30.87 16.36 -24.45
CA PRO A 644 -31.60 17.59 -24.24
C PRO A 644 -32.90 17.66 -25.07
N GLU A 645 -34.00 18.09 -24.47
CA GLU A 645 -35.27 18.23 -25.17
C GLU A 645 -35.14 19.16 -26.37
N GLY A 646 -35.75 18.76 -27.50
CA GLY A 646 -35.71 19.54 -28.74
C GLY A 646 -34.43 19.43 -29.57
N THR A 647 -33.51 18.55 -29.17
CA THR A 647 -32.33 18.24 -29.98
C THR A 647 -32.70 17.45 -31.23
N ARG A 648 -31.96 17.69 -32.33
CA ARG A 648 -32.10 16.94 -33.59
C ARG A 648 -31.44 15.57 -33.53
N TYR A 649 -30.61 15.31 -32.53
CA TYR A 649 -29.86 14.06 -32.39
C TYR A 649 -30.73 12.98 -31.78
N GLN A 650 -30.65 11.75 -32.33
CA GLN A 650 -31.33 10.58 -31.76
C GLN A 650 -30.43 9.81 -30.79
N SER A 651 -29.14 9.88 -30.99
CA SER A 651 -28.14 9.32 -30.04
C SER A 651 -26.79 10.01 -30.18
N ILE A 652 -26.08 10.07 -29.07
CA ILE A 652 -24.69 10.52 -29.00
C ILE A 652 -23.91 9.51 -28.16
N ILE A 653 -22.87 8.94 -28.74
CA ILE A 653 -21.94 8.01 -28.06
C ILE A 653 -20.63 8.76 -27.84
N ILE A 654 -20.22 8.84 -26.60
CA ILE A 654 -19.03 9.56 -26.16
C ILE A 654 -18.02 8.56 -25.61
N LYS A 655 -16.79 8.61 -26.08
CA LYS A 655 -15.64 7.99 -25.44
C LYS A 655 -14.66 9.06 -25.04
N SER A 656 -14.34 9.12 -23.76
CA SER A 656 -13.24 9.90 -23.21
C SER A 656 -12.10 8.96 -22.77
N ALA A 657 -10.94 9.09 -23.42
CA ALA A 657 -9.80 8.21 -23.19
C ALA A 657 -8.90 8.73 -22.06
N ALA A 658 -8.50 7.83 -21.18
CA ALA A 658 -7.73 8.14 -19.97
C ALA A 658 -6.21 8.09 -20.16
N GLY A 659 -5.69 7.37 -21.14
CA GLY A 659 -4.25 7.21 -21.34
C GLY A 659 -3.87 6.90 -22.77
N ILE A 660 -2.57 6.94 -23.06
CA ILE A 660 -2.04 6.69 -24.42
C ILE A 660 -2.45 5.31 -24.93
N ASN A 661 -2.55 4.33 -24.07
CA ASN A 661 -2.89 2.95 -24.44
C ASN A 661 -4.39 2.74 -24.67
N ASP A 662 -5.23 3.67 -24.26
CA ASP A 662 -6.69 3.58 -24.31
C ASP A 662 -7.29 4.06 -25.66
N GLY A 663 -6.41 4.51 -26.55
CA GLY A 663 -6.74 5.02 -27.87
C GLY A 663 -7.24 6.47 -27.87
N GLU A 664 -7.95 6.85 -28.89
CA GLU A 664 -8.44 8.23 -29.04
C GLU A 664 -9.85 8.39 -28.46
N SER A 665 -10.11 9.55 -27.87
CA SER A 665 -11.45 10.01 -27.55
C SER A 665 -12.23 10.23 -28.85
N PHE A 666 -13.55 9.99 -28.82
CA PHE A 666 -14.40 10.28 -29.96
C PHE A 666 -15.84 10.60 -29.51
N VAL A 667 -16.57 11.24 -30.40
CA VAL A 667 -18.01 11.46 -30.25
C VAL A 667 -18.69 10.99 -31.52
N THR A 668 -19.49 9.94 -31.43
CA THR A 668 -20.35 9.49 -32.53
C THR A 668 -21.76 10.02 -32.28
N TYR A 669 -22.37 10.65 -33.27
CA TYR A 669 -23.70 11.19 -33.18
C TYR A 669 -24.56 10.76 -34.36
N SER A 670 -25.84 10.56 -34.12
CA SER A 670 -26.82 10.16 -35.12
C SER A 670 -28.01 11.11 -35.13
N ASP A 671 -28.45 11.53 -36.33
CA ASP A 671 -29.67 12.28 -36.56
C ASP A 671 -30.82 11.35 -37.05
N GLY A 672 -30.61 10.04 -36.96
CA GLY A 672 -31.56 9.03 -37.47
C GLY A 672 -31.38 8.67 -38.95
N LEU A 673 -30.50 9.37 -39.66
CA LEU A 673 -30.24 9.07 -41.09
C LEU A 673 -28.82 8.54 -41.29
N VAL A 674 -27.85 9.13 -40.61
CA VAL A 674 -26.43 8.80 -40.76
C VAL A 674 -25.73 8.95 -39.43
N ASP A 675 -24.94 7.95 -39.07
CA ASP A 675 -24.01 8.03 -37.96
C ASP A 675 -22.70 8.71 -38.38
N GLN A 676 -22.31 9.74 -37.69
CA GLN A 676 -21.06 10.48 -37.92
C GLN A 676 -20.18 10.46 -36.66
N THR A 677 -18.87 10.39 -36.85
CA THR A 677 -17.91 10.38 -35.77
C THR A 677 -16.97 11.58 -35.82
N LEU A 678 -16.98 12.37 -34.76
CA LEU A 678 -16.04 13.46 -34.53
C LEU A 678 -14.78 12.89 -33.88
N LYS A 679 -13.62 13.17 -34.51
CA LYS A 679 -12.27 12.75 -34.06
C LYS A 679 -11.33 13.96 -34.01
N GLY A 680 -10.08 13.72 -33.61
CA GLY A 680 -9.07 14.77 -33.58
C GLY A 680 -9.04 15.49 -32.23
N PHE A 681 -9.34 14.79 -31.16
CA PHE A 681 -9.13 15.25 -29.79
C PHE A 681 -7.65 15.29 -29.48
N THR A 682 -7.21 16.35 -28.79
CA THR A 682 -5.81 16.52 -28.38
C THR A 682 -5.67 16.31 -26.89
N ARG A 683 -4.46 16.02 -26.42
CA ARG A 683 -4.15 15.85 -24.99
C ARG A 683 -4.71 17.04 -24.19
N GLY A 684 -5.24 16.73 -23.00
CA GLY A 684 -5.89 17.69 -22.12
C GLY A 684 -7.40 17.73 -22.30
N LEU A 685 -8.01 18.90 -22.22
CA LEU A 685 -9.46 19.11 -22.33
C LEU A 685 -9.84 19.60 -23.74
N ASN A 686 -10.94 19.04 -24.25
CA ASN A 686 -11.50 19.41 -25.55
C ASN A 686 -12.98 19.77 -25.38
N LEU A 687 -13.36 20.99 -25.81
CA LEU A 687 -14.73 21.47 -25.74
C LEU A 687 -15.42 21.26 -27.09
N VAL A 688 -16.49 20.44 -27.09
CA VAL A 688 -17.32 20.19 -28.27
C VAL A 688 -18.64 20.94 -28.14
N ALA A 689 -19.02 21.68 -29.16
CA ALA A 689 -20.29 22.39 -29.20
C ALA A 689 -21.30 21.69 -30.10
N PHE A 690 -22.53 21.58 -29.64
CA PHE A 690 -23.67 20.98 -30.33
C PHE A 690 -24.74 22.03 -30.66
N SER A 691 -25.22 21.99 -31.90
CA SER A 691 -26.29 22.85 -32.36
C SER A 691 -27.27 22.07 -33.23
N ASN A 692 -28.54 22.42 -33.17
CA ASN A 692 -29.58 21.84 -34.02
C ASN A 692 -29.42 22.23 -35.50
N ASP A 693 -28.75 23.32 -35.77
CA ASP A 693 -28.60 23.89 -37.15
C ASP A 693 -27.32 23.42 -37.85
N LYS A 694 -26.31 22.97 -37.09
CA LYS A 694 -24.97 22.63 -37.59
C LYS A 694 -24.43 21.35 -37.00
N PRO A 695 -23.54 20.65 -37.73
CA PRO A 695 -22.85 19.46 -37.13
C PRO A 695 -22.02 19.87 -35.92
N PRO A 696 -21.83 18.97 -34.96
CA PRO A 696 -21.00 19.21 -33.81
C PRO A 696 -19.55 19.47 -34.22
N LYS A 697 -18.87 20.33 -33.46
CA LYS A 697 -17.46 20.63 -33.70
C LYS A 697 -16.70 20.86 -32.41
N ILE A 698 -15.39 20.56 -32.44
CA ILE A 698 -14.47 20.97 -31.37
C ILE A 698 -14.23 22.45 -31.53
N ILE A 699 -14.65 23.25 -30.57
CA ILE A 699 -14.52 24.70 -30.59
C ILE A 699 -13.31 25.20 -29.81
N HIS A 700 -12.83 24.41 -28.84
CA HIS A 700 -11.65 24.75 -28.06
C HIS A 700 -10.87 23.51 -27.65
N ARG A 701 -9.54 23.64 -27.52
CA ARG A 701 -8.63 22.60 -27.08
C ARG A 701 -7.65 23.22 -26.10
N ILE A 702 -7.51 22.56 -24.93
CA ILE A 702 -6.68 23.03 -23.83
C ILE A 702 -5.69 21.91 -23.51
N ASP A 703 -4.43 22.04 -23.94
CA ASP A 703 -3.37 21.16 -23.48
C ASP A 703 -2.88 21.62 -22.11
N THR A 704 -3.44 21.06 -21.07
CA THR A 704 -3.14 21.37 -19.68
C THR A 704 -1.74 20.95 -19.22
N CYS A 705 -0.98 20.28 -20.11
CA CYS A 705 0.37 19.78 -19.86
C CYS A 705 1.48 20.55 -20.57
N GLN A 706 1.17 21.62 -21.30
CA GLN A 706 2.19 22.48 -21.97
C GLN A 706 2.99 23.34 -20.98
N VAL A 707 4.23 23.73 -21.36
CA VAL A 707 5.11 24.57 -20.54
C VAL A 707 4.63 26.02 -20.43
N ALA A 708 4.88 26.67 -19.29
CA ALA A 708 4.21 27.91 -18.84
C ALA A 708 4.37 29.14 -19.71
N ASP A 709 5.32 29.20 -20.65
CA ASP A 709 5.64 30.41 -21.40
C ASP A 709 4.71 30.70 -22.60
N ASP A 710 3.88 29.73 -23.03
CA ASP A 710 3.00 29.82 -24.19
C ASP A 710 1.57 30.33 -23.88
N PHE A 711 1.26 30.69 -22.65
CA PHE A 711 -0.10 30.94 -22.13
C PHE A 711 -0.64 32.35 -22.30
N LYS A 712 -0.24 33.09 -23.27
CA LYS A 712 -0.64 34.51 -23.30
C LYS A 712 -2.09 34.82 -23.69
N ASN A 713 -2.90 33.83 -24.13
CA ASN A 713 -4.25 34.09 -24.66
C ASN A 713 -5.32 33.01 -24.49
N ASP A 714 -5.20 32.08 -23.57
CA ASP A 714 -6.26 31.08 -23.39
C ASP A 714 -7.34 31.55 -22.42
N ASN A 715 -8.55 31.70 -22.93
CA ASN A 715 -9.70 32.11 -22.15
C ASN A 715 -10.18 30.99 -21.23
N ASN A 716 -10.65 31.36 -20.04
CA ASN A 716 -11.36 30.48 -19.14
C ASN A 716 -12.58 29.84 -19.84
N ILE A 717 -12.92 28.60 -19.50
CA ILE A 717 -14.08 27.89 -20.07
C ILE A 717 -15.37 28.69 -19.88
N VAL A 718 -15.55 29.35 -18.75
CA VAL A 718 -16.73 30.20 -18.48
C VAL A 718 -16.82 31.34 -19.51
N ASP A 719 -15.70 31.99 -19.85
CA ASP A 719 -15.67 33.06 -20.85
C ASP A 719 -15.99 32.52 -22.25
N ILE A 720 -15.49 31.32 -22.58
CA ILE A 720 -15.77 30.66 -23.87
C ILE A 720 -17.25 30.31 -24.00
N LEU A 721 -17.85 29.75 -22.95
CA LEU A 721 -19.27 29.38 -22.91
C LEU A 721 -20.18 30.62 -23.02
N ASN A 722 -19.80 31.75 -22.42
CA ASN A 722 -20.57 32.98 -22.43
C ASN A 722 -20.55 33.68 -23.82
N VAL A 723 -19.52 33.43 -24.63
CA VAL A 723 -19.38 34.04 -25.96
C VAL A 723 -20.11 33.27 -27.05
N HIS A 724 -20.34 31.96 -26.84
CA HIS A 724 -20.90 31.10 -27.87
C HIS A 724 -22.34 30.66 -27.54
N ASN A 725 -23.22 30.73 -28.51
CA ASN A 725 -24.62 30.33 -28.38
C ASN A 725 -24.88 28.98 -29.08
N TYR A 726 -24.66 27.88 -28.32
CA TYR A 726 -24.95 26.51 -28.73
C TYR A 726 -26.04 25.91 -27.84
N ASP A 727 -26.64 24.80 -28.30
CA ASP A 727 -27.73 24.16 -27.54
C ASP A 727 -27.20 23.39 -26.32
N PHE A 728 -26.02 22.74 -26.44
CA PHE A 728 -25.27 22.21 -25.32
C PHE A 728 -23.80 21.99 -25.70
N TYR A 729 -22.96 21.69 -24.69
CA TYR A 729 -21.54 21.46 -24.85
C TYR A 729 -21.11 20.16 -24.21
N LEU A 730 -20.09 19.51 -24.76
CA LEU A 730 -19.36 18.43 -24.12
C LEU A 730 -17.93 18.87 -23.86
N LEU A 731 -17.46 18.72 -22.63
CA LEU A 731 -16.05 18.84 -22.27
C LEU A 731 -15.50 17.44 -22.08
N ILE A 732 -14.49 17.07 -22.86
CA ILE A 732 -13.98 15.70 -22.93
C ILE A 732 -12.47 15.73 -22.77
N SER A 733 -11.94 14.85 -21.90
CA SER A 733 -10.50 14.65 -21.79
C SER A 733 -9.96 13.70 -22.88
N GLN A 734 -8.71 13.89 -23.20
CA GLN A 734 -7.89 12.96 -24.00
C GLN A 734 -6.54 12.80 -23.31
N ASP A 735 -6.10 11.57 -23.07
CA ASP A 735 -4.86 11.22 -22.37
C ASP A 735 -4.86 11.80 -20.94
N SER A 736 -3.97 12.68 -20.58
CA SER A 736 -3.89 13.26 -19.24
C SER A 736 -4.34 14.72 -19.23
N THR A 737 -5.17 15.08 -18.25
CA THR A 737 -5.57 16.46 -17.97
C THR A 737 -4.78 17.06 -16.81
N ILE A 738 -4.14 16.22 -16.00
CA ILE A 738 -3.28 16.62 -14.88
C ILE A 738 -1.85 16.16 -15.17
N CYS A 739 -0.89 17.06 -14.97
CA CYS A 739 0.53 16.80 -15.10
C CYS A 739 1.26 17.26 -13.85
N GLU A 740 2.52 16.81 -13.63
CA GLU A 740 3.34 17.12 -12.44
C GLU A 740 3.36 18.60 -12.02
N SER A 741 3.10 19.50 -12.96
CA SER A 741 2.94 20.93 -12.69
C SER A 741 1.54 21.37 -12.26
N GLY A 742 0.61 20.47 -12.00
CA GLY A 742 -0.78 20.53 -11.46
C GLY A 742 -1.61 21.81 -11.40
N LYS A 743 -1.00 22.96 -11.59
CA LYS A 743 -1.58 24.29 -11.38
C LYS A 743 -2.39 24.85 -12.57
N ARG A 744 -2.56 24.08 -13.65
CA ARG A 744 -3.02 24.67 -14.93
C ARG A 744 -4.50 24.50 -15.18
N LEU A 745 -5.07 23.36 -14.75
CA LEU A 745 -6.50 23.13 -14.92
C LEU A 745 -7.34 24.19 -14.22
N GLU A 746 -6.88 24.65 -13.08
CA GLU A 746 -7.49 25.70 -12.28
C GLU A 746 -7.66 27.01 -13.06
N ASN A 747 -6.71 27.38 -13.90
CA ASN A 747 -6.79 28.60 -14.70
C ASN A 747 -7.94 28.59 -15.73
N TYR A 748 -8.35 27.38 -16.17
CA TYR A 748 -9.39 27.21 -17.18
C TYR A 748 -10.77 26.95 -16.61
N MET A 749 -10.83 26.39 -15.38
CA MET A 749 -12.07 25.93 -14.77
C MET A 749 -12.58 26.86 -13.66
N VAL A 750 -11.81 27.86 -13.26
CA VAL A 750 -12.21 28.84 -12.22
C VAL A 750 -13.50 29.54 -12.59
N GLY A 751 -14.45 29.58 -11.64
CA GLY A 751 -15.76 30.17 -11.82
C GLY A 751 -16.77 29.28 -12.53
N SER A 752 -16.41 28.06 -12.94
CA SER A 752 -17.37 27.10 -13.47
C SER A 752 -18.22 26.48 -12.33
N ALA A 753 -19.45 26.08 -12.64
CA ALA A 753 -20.30 25.35 -11.71
C ALA A 753 -19.87 23.88 -11.52
N LEU A 754 -18.90 23.41 -12.30
CA LEU A 754 -18.40 22.05 -12.30
C LEU A 754 -17.66 21.73 -10.99
N ARG A 755 -17.77 20.49 -10.49
CA ARG A 755 -17.38 20.10 -9.13
C ARG A 755 -16.40 18.95 -9.07
N LEU A 756 -16.34 18.09 -10.10
CA LEU A 756 -15.48 16.90 -10.10
C LEU A 756 -14.09 17.14 -10.68
N TRP A 757 -13.90 18.18 -11.48
CA TRP A 757 -12.59 18.48 -12.06
C TRP A 757 -11.46 18.67 -11.03
N PRO A 758 -11.68 19.16 -9.81
CA PRO A 758 -10.63 19.23 -8.79
C PRO A 758 -10.18 17.86 -8.27
N GLU A 759 -11.01 16.84 -8.48
CA GLU A 759 -10.71 15.44 -8.12
C GLU A 759 -9.93 14.69 -9.20
N LEU A 760 -9.70 15.33 -10.38
CA LEU A 760 -8.95 14.72 -11.47
C LEU A 760 -7.53 14.36 -11.05
N SER A 761 -7.17 13.13 -11.39
CA SER A 761 -5.83 12.58 -11.21
C SER A 761 -5.12 12.44 -12.57
N TRP A 762 -3.86 12.08 -12.52
CA TRP A 762 -3.07 11.77 -13.72
C TRP A 762 -3.70 10.59 -14.47
N ARG A 763 -3.82 10.71 -15.79
CA ARG A 763 -4.45 9.71 -16.69
C ARG A 763 -5.86 9.27 -16.29
N GLN A 764 -6.66 10.18 -15.83
CA GLN A 764 -8.05 9.94 -15.51
C GLN A 764 -8.94 10.56 -16.57
N ALA A 765 -9.91 9.80 -17.09
CA ALA A 765 -10.86 10.28 -18.06
C ALA A 765 -11.88 11.22 -17.40
N TYR A 766 -12.29 12.26 -18.13
CA TYR A 766 -13.24 13.25 -17.67
C TYR A 766 -14.21 13.64 -18.77
N VAL A 767 -15.48 13.66 -18.46
CA VAL A 767 -16.55 14.12 -19.34
C VAL A 767 -17.50 15.02 -18.60
N THR A 768 -17.85 16.12 -19.21
CA THR A 768 -18.95 16.98 -18.73
C THR A 768 -19.89 17.33 -19.88
N ILE A 769 -21.17 17.26 -19.61
CA ILE A 769 -22.24 17.76 -20.49
C ILE A 769 -22.77 19.04 -19.86
N LEU A 770 -22.73 20.15 -20.60
CA LEU A 770 -23.17 21.46 -20.13
C LEU A 770 -24.39 21.87 -20.95
N TYR A 771 -25.54 22.00 -20.31
CA TYR A 771 -26.81 22.36 -20.93
C TYR A 771 -27.00 23.89 -20.97
N LYS A 772 -27.79 24.36 -21.90
CA LYS A 772 -28.02 25.80 -22.12
C LYS A 772 -28.70 26.52 -20.95
N ASP A 773 -29.47 25.80 -20.17
CA ASP A 773 -30.17 26.27 -18.96
C ASP A 773 -29.26 26.37 -17.72
N GLY A 774 -28.01 25.99 -17.85
CA GLY A 774 -27.02 26.00 -16.77
C GLY A 774 -26.92 24.69 -16.01
N ASP A 775 -27.78 23.70 -16.29
CA ASP A 775 -27.62 22.35 -15.76
C ASP A 775 -26.41 21.69 -16.38
N PHE A 776 -25.84 20.73 -15.66
CA PHE A 776 -24.69 19.98 -16.14
C PHE A 776 -24.68 18.54 -15.56
N LEU A 777 -24.06 17.65 -16.34
CA LEU A 777 -23.69 16.31 -15.92
C LEU A 777 -22.18 16.18 -15.97
N GLU A 778 -21.55 15.75 -14.89
CA GLU A 778 -20.10 15.65 -14.77
C GLU A 778 -19.70 14.24 -14.35
N MET A 779 -18.71 13.65 -15.02
CA MET A 779 -18.24 12.28 -14.76
C MET A 779 -16.72 12.20 -14.76
N LEU A 780 -16.19 11.42 -13.85
CA LEU A 780 -14.79 11.00 -13.80
C LEU A 780 -14.69 9.48 -14.04
N GLY A 781 -13.70 9.07 -14.83
CA GLY A 781 -13.32 7.67 -14.96
C GLY A 781 -12.44 7.21 -13.79
N GLU A 782 -12.21 5.93 -13.70
CA GLU A 782 -11.13 5.37 -12.87
C GLU A 782 -9.76 5.67 -13.52
N ASN A 783 -8.70 5.55 -12.76
CA ASN A 783 -7.34 5.79 -13.28
C ASN A 783 -7.05 4.87 -14.46
N GLU A 784 -6.53 5.46 -15.53
CA GLU A 784 -6.20 4.80 -16.80
C GLU A 784 -7.37 4.10 -17.52
N GLN A 785 -8.63 4.40 -17.17
CA GLN A 785 -9.81 3.81 -17.80
C GLN A 785 -10.65 4.87 -18.55
N SER A 786 -11.09 4.50 -19.73
CA SER A 786 -11.98 5.35 -20.54
C SER A 786 -13.40 5.42 -19.97
N ILE A 787 -14.03 6.59 -20.15
CA ILE A 787 -15.47 6.74 -19.92
C ILE A 787 -16.19 6.49 -21.27
N HIS A 788 -17.26 5.70 -21.23
CA HIS A 788 -18.18 5.50 -22.33
C HIS A 788 -19.58 5.94 -21.92
N ILE A 789 -20.18 6.85 -22.65
CA ILE A 789 -21.54 7.37 -22.38
C ILE A 789 -22.38 7.25 -23.65
N VAL A 790 -23.63 6.86 -23.47
CA VAL A 790 -24.63 6.87 -24.53
C VAL A 790 -25.77 7.80 -24.12
N LEU A 791 -25.99 8.88 -24.88
CA LEU A 791 -27.15 9.75 -24.74
C LEU A 791 -28.21 9.29 -25.73
N ARG A 792 -29.45 9.13 -25.27
CA ARG A 792 -30.62 8.75 -26.11
C ARG A 792 -31.86 9.53 -25.71
#